data_c19435a9a032b0c56cfd880f2cd9a4d4
#
_entry.id   c19435a9a032b0c56cfd880f2cd9a4d4
#
_cell.length_a   1.000
_cell.length_b   1.000
_cell.length_c   1.000
_cell.angle_alpha   90.00
_cell.angle_beta   90.00
_cell.angle_gamma   90.00
#
_symmetry.space_group_name_H-M   'P 1'
#
loop_
_entity.id
_entity.type
_entity.pdbx_description
1 polymer ?
#
loop_
_entity_poly.entity_id
_entity_poly.type
_entity_poly.pdbx_seq_one_letter_code
_entity_poly.pdbx_strand_id
1 'polypeptide(L)'
;MNTRSPFFRLPSFCRLLLASLAALHAAGAAPADTTAMTLVDRGRAASVIVVQDASDGFAQMAAEELQREIQRASEARLDIVTVAEAEKLPEQTVRIVIGGGPLAAKFGVDVARLAPEEYRVKTSGNHLILAGHDTGRQAVGAALSRKAGAATLFAVSHFLDRELGVRWLWPGELGTHVPRRSTIALGPLDVTARPALLTRNFSVAMLGKHKTKTKPLPADIAARIEDETMRWWGLNQLGGQSPLQFGHAFMDWWEKYAAQHPDYFAKPPAGEPQVPPDRVKLCTSNPAVIEQVLAEWKAAGAPDAWNICPNDGKGFCTCDRCLALDDHGPLQPADVWVADADLSRRHLLFANEILRRMKAVNPRVTLCTYAYSCYRNVPAGMKAEPGLAVQFVHSYTAHDSWNEWTQAGAKIGLRPNWLHTGAVAPWLPLHAIGGFLRHAQEHGMIEFHHDSLMGHWATQGPNYYLIARIAARPDLSVDDIIGEWCAAFGPAASDVRRYIDYWEQFTEATGYTIAAGGIISTQADSRYEKLCREHDIPTHPVIGSWRTLPLLYTDDVLAKAEAILHDADQHAGTSDPLITARIQFHRDGLRHLRLTRDVIALAYADKPDAAELARKTQELETLRAELSPRHVICGEVATGLMQERSIKPYGTGKGKKADLKGL
;
A
#
# COMPACT_ATOMS: atom_id res chain seq x y z
N MET A 1 11.68 55.49 -26.65
CA MET A 1 10.28 55.93 -26.82
C MET A 1 9.45 55.19 -25.79
N ASN A 2 8.94 55.98 -24.85
CA ASN A 2 8.06 55.57 -23.74
C ASN A 2 6.73 55.02 -24.24
N THR A 3 6.20 53.97 -23.58
CA THR A 3 4.77 53.93 -23.21
C THR A 3 4.56 53.06 -22.00
N ARG A 4 3.87 53.68 -21.05
CA ARG A 4 3.57 53.27 -19.68
C ARG A 4 2.42 52.26 -19.64
N SER A 5 2.47 51.32 -18.66
CA SER A 5 1.32 50.54 -18.13
C SER A 5 0.30 51.42 -17.41
N PRO A 6 -1.00 51.11 -17.43
CA PRO A 6 -1.96 51.70 -16.51
C PRO A 6 -2.23 50.78 -15.32
N PHE A 7 -2.06 51.35 -14.13
CA PHE A 7 -2.57 50.85 -12.85
C PHE A 7 -4.11 50.92 -12.84
N PHE A 8 -4.78 49.81 -12.56
CA PHE A 8 -6.19 49.83 -12.14
C PHE A 8 -6.27 49.94 -10.62
N ARG A 9 -6.82 51.08 -10.14
CA ARG A 9 -7.24 51.30 -8.73
C ARG A 9 -8.62 50.68 -8.52
N LEU A 10 -8.77 49.83 -7.52
CA LEU A 10 -10.06 49.42 -6.97
C LEU A 10 -10.55 50.47 -5.96
N PRO A 11 -11.85 50.82 -5.93
CA PRO A 11 -12.38 51.83 -5.02
C PRO A 11 -12.64 51.25 -3.62
N SER A 12 -12.28 52.07 -2.63
CA SER A 12 -12.60 51.89 -1.21
C SER A 12 -14.09 52.06 -0.96
N PHE A 13 -14.85 50.97 -0.86
CA PHE A 13 -16.18 50.94 -0.23
C PHE A 13 -16.40 49.54 0.33
N CYS A 14 -16.07 49.35 1.63
CA CYS A 14 -16.61 48.37 2.57
C CYS A 14 -15.84 48.42 3.90
N ARG A 15 -15.91 49.63 4.53
CA ARG A 15 -15.69 49.74 5.96
C ARG A 15 -16.89 50.49 6.49
N LEU A 16 -17.94 49.77 6.93
CA LEU A 16 -19.03 50.20 7.82
C LEU A 16 -20.18 49.18 7.67
N LEU A 17 -20.08 48.04 8.36
CA LEU A 17 -21.21 47.17 8.73
C LEU A 17 -20.68 46.00 9.58
N LEU A 18 -20.10 46.34 10.73
CA LEU A 18 -19.74 45.37 11.79
C LEU A 18 -19.92 46.07 13.14
N ALA A 19 -21.13 46.56 13.41
CA ALA A 19 -21.53 46.99 14.73
C ALA A 19 -23.07 47.12 14.74
N SER A 20 -23.79 46.02 14.85
CA SER A 20 -25.22 45.96 15.29
C SER A 20 -25.75 44.54 15.03
N LEU A 21 -25.39 43.57 15.87
CA LEU A 21 -26.13 42.31 16.12
C LEU A 21 -25.54 41.61 17.34
N ALA A 22 -25.40 42.35 18.41
CA ALA A 22 -25.10 41.83 19.74
C ALA A 22 -26.19 42.31 20.69
N ALA A 23 -27.37 41.72 20.62
CA ALA A 23 -28.38 41.72 21.69
C ALA A 23 -29.66 41.08 21.11
N LEU A 24 -29.85 39.83 21.35
CA LEU A 24 -31.09 39.07 21.62
C LEU A 24 -30.83 37.59 21.30
N HIS A 25 -30.46 36.83 22.32
CA HIS A 25 -30.90 35.48 22.64
C HIS A 25 -30.13 35.02 23.89
N ALA A 26 -30.44 35.68 24.99
CA ALA A 26 -30.22 35.08 26.30
C ALA A 26 -31.50 34.30 26.65
N ALA A 27 -31.64 33.12 26.02
CA ALA A 27 -32.53 32.08 26.52
C ALA A 27 -31.64 30.97 27.02
N GLY A 28 -31.63 30.75 28.33
CA GLY A 28 -30.74 29.87 29.07
C GLY A 28 -30.70 28.45 28.50
N ALA A 29 -29.60 28.14 27.84
CA ALA A 29 -29.06 26.79 27.88
C ALA A 29 -28.26 26.71 29.18
N ALA A 30 -28.72 25.89 30.13
CA ALA A 30 -27.90 25.48 31.26
C ALA A 30 -26.51 25.04 30.72
N PRO A 31 -25.41 25.39 31.37
CA PRO A 31 -24.13 24.88 31.00
C PRO A 31 -24.23 23.35 31.10
N ALA A 32 -24.12 22.64 29.98
CA ALA A 32 -23.86 21.21 30.01
C ALA A 32 -22.60 21.07 30.84
N ASP A 33 -22.73 20.45 31.99
CA ASP A 33 -21.63 20.12 32.90
C ASP A 33 -20.69 19.16 32.13
N THR A 34 -19.77 19.74 31.33
CA THR A 34 -18.78 19.00 30.55
C THR A 34 -17.64 18.57 31.47
N THR A 35 -18.00 17.81 32.52
CA THR A 35 -16.96 17.11 33.29
C THR A 35 -16.22 16.17 32.36
N ALA A 36 -14.95 16.48 32.12
CA ALA A 36 -14.07 15.67 31.28
C ALA A 36 -14.02 14.24 31.84
N MET A 37 -14.26 13.24 30.97
CA MET A 37 -14.14 11.83 31.32
C MET A 37 -12.66 11.48 31.51
N THR A 38 -12.24 11.15 32.73
CA THR A 38 -10.86 10.81 33.05
C THR A 38 -10.61 9.30 32.95
N LEU A 39 -9.74 8.91 32.03
CA LEU A 39 -9.32 7.51 31.85
C LEU A 39 -8.10 7.15 32.71
N VAL A 40 -7.18 8.12 32.84
CA VAL A 40 -5.96 8.02 33.67
C VAL A 40 -5.76 9.36 34.38
N ASP A 41 -5.51 9.33 35.68
CA ASP A 41 -5.16 10.52 36.47
C ASP A 41 -3.74 10.36 37.06
N ARG A 42 -2.83 11.20 36.61
CA ARG A 42 -1.43 11.29 37.12
C ARG A 42 -0.76 9.92 37.24
N GLY A 43 -0.82 9.11 36.15
CA GLY A 43 -0.23 7.80 36.07
C GLY A 43 -1.00 6.70 36.82
N ARG A 44 -2.23 6.98 37.28
CA ARG A 44 -3.11 6.01 37.94
C ARG A 44 -4.32 5.69 37.10
N ALA A 45 -4.67 4.41 36.99
CA ALA A 45 -5.87 3.97 36.30
C ALA A 45 -7.12 4.56 36.98
N ALA A 46 -7.97 5.28 36.21
CA ALA A 46 -9.26 5.83 36.63
C ALA A 46 -10.42 5.19 35.85
N SER A 47 -10.14 4.21 34.99
CA SER A 47 -11.11 3.50 34.18
C SER A 47 -10.75 2.03 34.04
N VAL A 48 -11.70 1.23 33.56
CA VAL A 48 -11.48 -0.17 33.16
C VAL A 48 -11.90 -0.39 31.71
N ILE A 49 -11.30 -1.36 31.05
CA ILE A 49 -11.65 -1.81 29.69
C ILE A 49 -12.64 -2.96 29.84
N VAL A 50 -13.81 -2.87 29.21
CA VAL A 50 -14.88 -3.88 29.31
C VAL A 50 -15.04 -4.54 27.95
N VAL A 51 -14.73 -5.85 27.87
CA VAL A 51 -14.98 -6.66 26.66
C VAL A 51 -16.32 -7.36 26.82
N GLN A 52 -17.21 -7.17 25.83
CA GLN A 52 -18.58 -7.69 25.90
C GLN A 52 -18.66 -9.20 25.62
N ASP A 53 -17.85 -9.69 24.68
CA ASP A 53 -17.73 -11.10 24.33
C ASP A 53 -16.24 -11.49 24.27
N ALA A 54 -15.80 -12.28 25.24
CA ALA A 54 -14.41 -12.75 25.30
C ALA A 54 -14.06 -13.73 24.16
N SER A 55 -15.05 -14.27 23.46
CA SER A 55 -14.84 -15.11 22.28
C SER A 55 -14.68 -14.29 20.97
N ASP A 56 -14.97 -13.01 21.00
CA ASP A 56 -14.76 -12.08 19.88
C ASP A 56 -13.27 -11.72 19.77
N GLY A 57 -12.59 -12.33 18.83
CA GLY A 57 -11.16 -12.12 18.61
C GLY A 57 -10.80 -10.68 18.21
N PHE A 58 -11.70 -9.95 17.53
CA PHE A 58 -11.48 -8.54 17.21
C PHE A 58 -11.57 -7.65 18.44
N ALA A 59 -12.58 -7.88 19.28
CA ALA A 59 -12.77 -7.11 20.52
C ALA A 59 -11.62 -7.38 21.52
N GLN A 60 -11.18 -8.62 21.64
CA GLN A 60 -10.05 -8.98 22.50
C GLN A 60 -8.74 -8.32 22.05
N MET A 61 -8.43 -8.40 20.75
CA MET A 61 -7.25 -7.75 20.17
C MET A 61 -7.29 -6.23 20.35
N ALA A 62 -8.44 -5.61 20.13
CA ALA A 62 -8.65 -4.17 20.29
C ALA A 62 -8.48 -3.73 21.76
N ALA A 63 -8.97 -4.51 22.71
CA ALA A 63 -8.82 -4.24 24.14
C ALA A 63 -7.36 -4.33 24.60
N GLU A 64 -6.64 -5.34 24.15
CA GLU A 64 -5.21 -5.52 24.45
C GLU A 64 -4.36 -4.40 23.83
N GLU A 65 -4.70 -3.97 22.63
CA GLU A 65 -4.03 -2.84 21.98
C GLU A 65 -4.26 -1.54 22.76
N LEU A 66 -5.52 -1.26 23.12
CA LEU A 66 -5.85 -0.07 23.90
C LEU A 66 -5.12 -0.06 25.25
N GLN A 67 -5.12 -1.20 25.98
CA GLN A 67 -4.43 -1.34 27.27
C GLN A 67 -2.94 -1.05 27.12
N ARG A 68 -2.30 -1.62 26.09
CA ARG A 68 -0.87 -1.46 25.83
C ARG A 68 -0.49 -0.02 25.56
N GLU A 69 -1.21 0.64 24.66
CA GLU A 69 -0.84 1.99 24.23
C GLU A 69 -1.18 3.03 25.31
N ILE A 70 -2.24 2.85 26.09
CA ILE A 70 -2.51 3.68 27.28
C ILE A 70 -1.42 3.47 28.32
N GLN A 71 -0.99 2.23 28.57
CA GLN A 71 0.11 1.98 29.51
C GLN A 71 1.43 2.60 29.04
N ARG A 72 1.73 2.55 27.76
CA ARG A 72 2.92 3.21 27.19
C ARG A 72 2.84 4.73 27.30
N ALA A 73 1.66 5.31 27.10
CA ALA A 73 1.46 6.75 27.22
C ALA A 73 1.57 7.27 28.66
N SER A 74 1.03 6.52 29.64
CA SER A 74 0.73 7.05 30.96
C SER A 74 1.37 6.28 32.13
N GLU A 75 1.97 5.12 31.86
CA GLU A 75 2.46 4.11 32.83
C GLU A 75 1.32 3.42 33.60
N ALA A 76 0.07 3.87 33.47
CA ALA A 76 -1.10 3.25 34.09
C ALA A 76 -1.58 2.04 33.27
N ARG A 77 -1.69 0.89 33.89
CA ARG A 77 -2.30 -0.29 33.28
C ARG A 77 -3.79 -0.35 33.66
N LEU A 78 -4.67 -0.27 32.66
CA LEU A 78 -6.10 -0.44 32.83
C LEU A 78 -6.44 -1.95 32.85
N ASP A 79 -7.30 -2.38 33.77
CA ASP A 79 -7.75 -3.77 33.80
C ASP A 79 -8.72 -4.06 32.65
N ILE A 80 -8.56 -5.22 32.00
CA ILE A 80 -9.52 -5.76 31.03
C ILE A 80 -10.44 -6.71 31.80
N VAL A 81 -11.74 -6.41 31.81
CA VAL A 81 -12.75 -7.13 32.57
C VAL A 81 -13.94 -7.52 31.69
N THR A 82 -14.70 -8.51 32.12
CA THR A 82 -15.98 -8.89 31.52
C THR A 82 -17.10 -7.93 31.95
N VAL A 83 -18.24 -7.97 31.25
CA VAL A 83 -19.43 -7.17 31.63
C VAL A 83 -19.89 -7.51 33.06
N ALA A 84 -19.92 -8.79 33.43
CA ALA A 84 -20.34 -9.25 34.75
C ALA A 84 -19.40 -8.78 35.89
N GLU A 85 -18.13 -8.62 35.63
CA GLU A 85 -17.18 -8.02 36.57
C GLU A 85 -17.34 -6.50 36.65
N ALA A 86 -17.54 -5.85 35.50
CA ALA A 86 -17.75 -4.39 35.43
C ALA A 86 -19.03 -3.95 36.15
N GLU A 87 -20.10 -4.78 36.18
CA GLU A 87 -21.34 -4.51 36.92
C GLU A 87 -21.17 -4.48 38.45
N LYS A 88 -20.13 -5.14 38.97
CA LYS A 88 -19.81 -5.14 40.41
C LYS A 88 -19.00 -3.91 40.85
N LEU A 89 -18.46 -3.14 39.89
CA LEU A 89 -17.70 -1.94 40.20
C LEU A 89 -18.62 -0.76 40.54
N PRO A 90 -18.14 0.23 41.31
CA PRO A 90 -18.92 1.41 41.66
C PRO A 90 -19.49 2.09 40.39
N GLU A 91 -20.70 2.62 40.51
CA GLU A 91 -21.41 3.22 39.36
C GLU A 91 -20.62 4.35 38.68
N GLN A 92 -19.87 5.12 39.46
CA GLN A 92 -19.03 6.23 38.97
C GLN A 92 -17.77 5.79 38.22
N THR A 93 -17.41 4.47 38.24
CA THR A 93 -16.24 3.96 37.53
C THR A 93 -16.39 4.20 36.02
N VAL A 94 -15.38 4.81 35.40
CA VAL A 94 -15.35 4.98 33.95
C VAL A 94 -15.12 3.63 33.27
N ARG A 95 -15.93 3.33 32.27
CA ARG A 95 -15.89 2.06 31.53
C ARG A 95 -15.62 2.29 30.05
N ILE A 96 -14.57 1.70 29.53
CA ILE A 96 -14.25 1.71 28.10
C ILE A 96 -14.78 0.40 27.51
N VAL A 97 -15.91 0.50 26.83
CA VAL A 97 -16.65 -0.66 26.28
C VAL A 97 -16.12 -0.98 24.89
N ILE A 98 -15.57 -2.18 24.71
CA ILE A 98 -14.99 -2.65 23.44
C ILE A 98 -15.90 -3.69 22.80
N GLY A 99 -16.20 -3.47 21.50
CA GLY A 99 -17.02 -4.38 20.71
C GLY A 99 -18.51 -4.13 20.80
N GLY A 100 -19.25 -4.81 19.93
CA GLY A 100 -20.72 -4.77 19.89
C GLY A 100 -21.35 -5.67 20.96
N GLY A 101 -22.60 -5.35 21.33
CA GLY A 101 -23.37 -6.16 22.26
C GLY A 101 -24.38 -5.33 23.07
N PRO A 102 -25.06 -5.97 24.06
CA PRO A 102 -26.14 -5.33 24.82
C PRO A 102 -25.71 -4.05 25.54
N LEU A 103 -24.49 -4.01 26.09
CA LEU A 103 -23.98 -2.85 26.81
C LEU A 103 -23.74 -1.67 25.85
N ALA A 104 -23.13 -1.88 24.69
CA ALA A 104 -22.93 -0.84 23.68
C ALA A 104 -24.29 -0.34 23.15
N ALA A 105 -25.23 -1.25 22.89
CA ALA A 105 -26.58 -0.92 22.41
C ALA A 105 -27.35 -0.06 23.42
N LYS A 106 -27.21 -0.31 24.74
CA LYS A 106 -27.80 0.51 25.81
C LYS A 106 -27.37 1.98 25.72
N PHE A 107 -26.15 2.24 25.27
CA PHE A 107 -25.61 3.60 25.06
C PHE A 107 -25.74 4.09 23.61
N GLY A 108 -26.61 3.46 22.82
CA GLY A 108 -26.97 3.90 21.47
C GLY A 108 -25.96 3.50 20.39
N VAL A 109 -25.16 2.45 20.63
CA VAL A 109 -24.25 1.88 19.62
C VAL A 109 -24.67 0.44 19.32
N ASP A 110 -25.56 0.28 18.34
CA ASP A 110 -26.00 -1.02 17.82
C ASP A 110 -25.20 -1.35 16.56
N VAL A 111 -24.20 -2.22 16.69
CA VAL A 111 -23.30 -2.57 15.59
C VAL A 111 -24.00 -3.33 14.45
N ALA A 112 -25.15 -3.97 14.71
CA ALA A 112 -25.91 -4.65 13.66
C ALA A 112 -26.58 -3.65 12.67
N ARG A 113 -26.68 -2.39 13.05
CA ARG A 113 -27.21 -1.32 12.19
C ARG A 113 -26.11 -0.56 11.44
N LEU A 114 -24.86 -0.80 11.75
CA LEU A 114 -23.73 -0.20 11.07
C LEU A 114 -23.48 -0.90 9.73
N ALA A 115 -23.00 -0.15 8.75
CA ALA A 115 -22.52 -0.73 7.51
C ALA A 115 -21.25 -1.58 7.76
N PRO A 116 -20.90 -2.53 6.88
CA PRO A 116 -19.64 -3.26 6.97
C PRO A 116 -18.44 -2.32 7.14
N GLU A 117 -17.54 -2.61 8.09
CA GLU A 117 -16.38 -1.82 8.49
C GLU A 117 -16.70 -0.44 9.11
N GLU A 118 -17.96 -0.07 9.28
CA GLU A 118 -18.34 1.15 10.00
C GLU A 118 -18.16 0.95 11.50
N TYR A 119 -17.67 2.00 12.18
CA TYR A 119 -17.41 1.99 13.62
C TYR A 119 -17.86 3.27 14.29
N ARG A 120 -18.02 3.19 15.62
CA ARG A 120 -18.40 4.28 16.50
C ARG A 120 -17.34 4.49 17.58
N VAL A 121 -17.06 5.78 17.85
CA VAL A 121 -16.30 6.26 19.01
C VAL A 121 -17.21 7.22 19.74
N LYS A 122 -17.77 6.82 20.89
CA LYS A 122 -18.82 7.60 21.56
C LYS A 122 -18.63 7.65 23.06
N THR A 123 -18.72 8.84 23.64
CA THR A 123 -18.86 9.02 25.09
C THR A 123 -20.34 9.13 25.48
N SER A 124 -20.74 8.51 26.60
CA SER A 124 -22.09 8.62 27.15
C SER A 124 -22.04 8.41 28.66
N GLY A 125 -22.31 9.47 29.44
CA GLY A 125 -22.10 9.44 30.88
C GLY A 125 -20.65 9.08 31.24
N ASN A 126 -20.44 8.02 32.03
CA ASN A 126 -19.12 7.49 32.37
C ASN A 126 -18.66 6.33 31.45
N HIS A 127 -19.20 6.22 30.25
CA HIS A 127 -18.86 5.20 29.27
C HIS A 127 -18.24 5.79 28.02
N LEU A 128 -17.10 5.20 27.59
CA LEU A 128 -16.52 5.36 26.25
C LEU A 128 -16.79 4.09 25.47
N ILE A 129 -17.51 4.16 24.37
CA ILE A 129 -17.85 3.01 23.53
C ILE A 129 -16.98 3.03 22.27
N LEU A 130 -16.23 1.96 22.05
CA LEU A 130 -15.38 1.73 20.88
C LEU A 130 -15.83 0.43 20.22
N ALA A 131 -16.67 0.50 19.21
CA ALA A 131 -17.29 -0.66 18.61
C ALA A 131 -17.53 -0.47 17.11
N GLY A 132 -17.50 -1.56 16.35
CA GLY A 132 -17.71 -1.53 14.91
C GLY A 132 -18.33 -2.79 14.36
N HIS A 133 -18.79 -2.73 13.10
CA HIS A 133 -19.31 -3.88 12.37
C HIS A 133 -18.13 -4.62 11.70
N ASP A 134 -17.57 -5.56 12.43
CA ASP A 134 -16.48 -6.39 11.95
C ASP A 134 -16.92 -7.33 10.83
N THR A 135 -16.07 -7.47 9.81
CA THR A 135 -16.31 -8.35 8.67
C THR A 135 -15.20 -9.39 8.52
N GLY A 136 -15.55 -10.58 8.06
CA GLY A 136 -14.63 -11.71 8.02
C GLY A 136 -14.60 -12.48 9.35
N ARG A 137 -13.72 -13.46 9.43
CA ARG A 137 -13.55 -14.27 10.64
C ARG A 137 -12.15 -14.06 11.22
N GLN A 138 -12.11 -13.84 12.51
CA GLN A 138 -10.91 -13.89 13.33
C GLN A 138 -11.13 -14.93 14.42
N ALA A 139 -10.31 -15.96 14.47
CA ALA A 139 -10.27 -16.85 15.63
C ALA A 139 -9.52 -16.14 16.77
N VAL A 140 -9.93 -16.39 18.01
CA VAL A 140 -9.21 -15.90 19.21
C VAL A 140 -7.76 -16.40 19.16
N GLY A 141 -6.80 -15.50 19.30
CA GLY A 141 -5.38 -15.82 19.27
C GLY A 141 -4.77 -16.06 17.88
N ALA A 142 -5.52 -15.87 16.80
CA ALA A 142 -5.00 -15.91 15.44
C ALA A 142 -4.54 -14.54 14.98
N ALA A 143 -3.54 -14.51 14.07
CA ALA A 143 -3.13 -13.27 13.41
C ALA A 143 -4.27 -12.66 12.60
N LEU A 144 -4.32 -11.33 12.51
CA LEU A 144 -5.32 -10.61 11.74
C LEU A 144 -5.27 -11.02 10.26
N SER A 145 -6.42 -11.39 9.69
CA SER A 145 -6.51 -11.70 8.27
C SER A 145 -6.41 -10.42 7.42
N ARG A 146 -5.61 -10.45 6.36
CA ARG A 146 -5.50 -9.35 5.38
C ARG A 146 -6.83 -8.96 4.72
N LYS A 147 -7.81 -9.85 4.77
CA LYS A 147 -9.16 -9.64 4.23
C LYS A 147 -10.18 -9.27 5.31
N ALA A 148 -9.77 -9.17 6.56
CA ALA A 148 -10.67 -8.79 7.62
C ALA A 148 -10.95 -7.29 7.58
N GLY A 149 -12.18 -6.91 7.80
CA GLY A 149 -12.58 -5.55 8.14
C GLY A 149 -12.76 -5.49 9.66
N ALA A 150 -11.69 -5.17 10.38
CA ALA A 150 -11.63 -5.18 11.84
C ALA A 150 -12.16 -3.85 12.41
N ALA A 151 -13.45 -3.58 12.21
CA ALA A 151 -14.06 -2.29 12.53
C ALA A 151 -13.96 -1.91 14.03
N THR A 152 -14.02 -2.89 14.92
CA THR A 152 -13.81 -2.68 16.36
C THR A 152 -12.36 -2.25 16.64
N LEU A 153 -11.38 -2.88 15.98
CA LEU A 153 -9.97 -2.42 16.05
C LEU A 153 -9.79 -1.05 15.41
N PHE A 154 -10.53 -0.74 14.33
CA PHE A 154 -10.51 0.59 13.70
C PHE A 154 -11.07 1.68 14.64
N ALA A 155 -12.09 1.38 15.45
CA ALA A 155 -12.59 2.29 16.48
C ALA A 155 -11.50 2.62 17.52
N VAL A 156 -10.77 1.59 17.97
CA VAL A 156 -9.67 1.75 18.93
C VAL A 156 -8.49 2.50 18.28
N SER A 157 -8.08 2.13 17.07
CA SER A 157 -7.00 2.85 16.38
C SER A 157 -7.35 4.32 16.10
N HIS A 158 -8.60 4.59 15.73
CA HIS A 158 -9.10 5.96 15.57
C HIS A 158 -8.98 6.75 16.88
N PHE A 159 -9.44 6.18 17.99
CA PHE A 159 -9.34 6.80 19.32
C PHE A 159 -7.87 7.07 19.70
N LEU A 160 -7.00 6.09 19.58
CA LEU A 160 -5.58 6.22 19.90
C LEU A 160 -4.88 7.25 18.98
N ASP A 161 -5.21 7.27 17.71
CA ASP A 161 -4.68 8.21 16.72
C ASP A 161 -5.15 9.65 17.00
N ARG A 162 -6.46 9.86 17.16
CA ARG A 162 -7.06 11.21 17.23
C ARG A 162 -6.92 11.85 18.61
N GLU A 163 -7.15 11.07 19.66
CA GLU A 163 -7.21 11.60 21.02
C GLU A 163 -5.83 11.53 21.73
N LEU A 164 -5.04 10.49 21.44
CA LEU A 164 -3.75 10.31 22.11
C LEU A 164 -2.53 10.63 21.23
N GLY A 165 -2.71 10.72 19.91
CA GLY A 165 -1.61 11.01 18.98
C GLY A 165 -0.72 9.81 18.69
N VAL A 166 -1.20 8.58 18.92
CA VAL A 166 -0.45 7.36 18.63
C VAL A 166 -0.28 7.17 17.13
N ARG A 167 0.92 6.77 16.68
CA ARG A 167 1.24 6.50 15.26
C ARG A 167 1.97 5.17 15.13
N TRP A 168 1.55 4.36 14.20
CA TRP A 168 2.19 3.08 13.85
C TRP A 168 2.93 3.24 12.53
N LEU A 169 4.19 3.69 12.59
CA LEU A 169 5.02 4.04 11.43
C LEU A 169 5.50 2.79 10.69
N TRP A 170 5.97 1.78 11.43
CA TRP A 170 6.34 0.45 10.94
C TRP A 170 6.03 -0.61 12.00
N PRO A 171 6.05 -1.91 11.67
CA PRO A 171 5.73 -2.98 12.61
C PRO A 171 6.63 -3.02 13.85
N GLY A 172 6.07 -3.44 14.96
CA GLY A 172 6.75 -3.60 16.22
C GLY A 172 6.78 -2.33 17.10
N GLU A 173 7.29 -2.48 18.31
CA GLU A 173 7.29 -1.41 19.31
C GLU A 173 8.12 -0.19 18.91
N LEU A 174 9.27 -0.42 18.25
CA LEU A 174 10.12 0.64 17.79
C LEU A 174 9.42 1.56 16.79
N GLY A 175 8.56 0.98 15.94
CA GLY A 175 7.77 1.70 14.95
C GLY A 175 6.53 2.38 15.49
N THR A 176 6.17 2.13 16.73
CA THR A 176 4.98 2.74 17.36
C THR A 176 5.38 3.97 18.16
N HIS A 177 4.95 5.14 17.71
CA HIS A 177 5.12 6.40 18.44
C HIS A 177 3.94 6.63 19.38
N VAL A 178 4.23 6.83 20.67
CA VAL A 178 3.23 7.07 21.72
C VAL A 178 3.62 8.32 22.50
N PRO A 179 2.89 9.44 22.35
CA PRO A 179 3.13 10.63 23.14
C PRO A 179 2.89 10.38 24.65
N ARG A 180 3.83 10.80 25.49
CA ARG A 180 3.71 10.66 26.95
C ARG A 180 2.65 11.59 27.52
N ARG A 181 1.74 11.04 28.35
CA ARG A 181 0.64 11.76 29.01
C ARG A 181 0.34 11.13 30.36
N SER A 182 0.73 11.76 31.46
CA SER A 182 0.42 11.24 32.81
C SER A 182 -1.08 11.30 33.14
N THR A 183 -1.84 12.18 32.49
CA THR A 183 -3.31 12.28 32.61
C THR A 183 -3.97 12.19 31.25
N ILE A 184 -4.97 11.34 31.12
CA ILE A 184 -5.79 11.18 29.92
C ILE A 184 -7.23 11.51 30.30
N ALA A 185 -7.68 12.65 29.80
CA ALA A 185 -9.04 13.15 29.99
C ALA A 185 -9.67 13.49 28.64
N LEU A 186 -10.93 13.14 28.45
CA LEU A 186 -11.64 13.25 27.19
C LEU A 186 -12.81 14.22 27.32
N GLY A 187 -13.03 15.01 26.27
CA GLY A 187 -14.29 15.71 26.05
C GLY A 187 -15.38 14.78 25.49
N PRO A 188 -16.56 15.31 25.18
CA PRO A 188 -17.61 14.57 24.50
C PRO A 188 -17.16 14.11 23.10
N LEU A 189 -17.37 12.82 22.79
CA LEU A 189 -17.10 12.22 21.48
C LEU A 189 -18.39 11.59 20.94
N ASP A 190 -18.67 11.78 19.67
CA ASP A 190 -19.73 11.06 18.94
C ASP A 190 -19.35 10.96 17.45
N VAL A 191 -18.46 10.02 17.15
CA VAL A 191 -17.90 9.79 15.82
C VAL A 191 -18.50 8.54 15.20
N THR A 192 -18.97 8.64 13.96
CA THR A 192 -19.27 7.51 13.09
C THR A 192 -18.34 7.60 11.88
N ALA A 193 -17.60 6.56 11.61
CA ALA A 193 -16.66 6.55 10.50
C ALA A 193 -16.49 5.14 9.91
N ARG A 194 -16.00 5.08 8.69
CA ARG A 194 -15.58 3.87 8.02
C ARG A 194 -14.52 4.21 6.97
N PRO A 195 -13.66 3.26 6.58
CA PRO A 195 -12.78 3.45 5.44
C PRO A 195 -13.57 3.72 4.15
N ALA A 196 -13.10 4.65 3.34
CA ALA A 196 -13.80 5.07 2.11
C ALA A 196 -13.69 4.03 0.98
N LEU A 197 -12.62 3.24 0.97
CA LEU A 197 -12.30 2.27 -0.08
C LEU A 197 -12.76 0.87 0.31
N LEU A 198 -13.24 0.09 -0.66
CA LEU A 198 -13.69 -1.31 -0.47
C LEU A 198 -12.56 -2.20 0.06
N THR A 199 -11.38 -2.09 -0.53
CA THR A 199 -10.17 -2.73 -0.02
C THR A 199 -9.01 -1.75 0.02
N ARG A 200 -8.10 -1.97 0.98
CA ARG A 200 -6.90 -1.19 1.24
C ARG A 200 -5.78 -2.18 1.52
N ASN A 201 -5.24 -2.77 0.44
CA ASN A 201 -4.38 -3.92 0.55
C ASN A 201 -3.00 -3.69 -0.09
N PHE A 202 -2.00 -4.37 0.48
CA PHE A 202 -0.74 -4.65 -0.20
C PHE A 202 -0.64 -6.16 -0.49
N SER A 203 -0.04 -6.55 -1.59
CA SER A 203 0.53 -7.88 -1.71
C SER A 203 1.72 -7.97 -0.76
N VAL A 204 1.64 -8.85 0.23
CA VAL A 204 2.70 -8.96 1.23
C VAL A 204 3.72 -9.99 0.76
N ALA A 205 4.77 -9.52 0.11
CA ALA A 205 5.82 -10.36 -0.44
C ALA A 205 6.61 -11.10 0.67
N MET A 206 6.82 -10.44 1.81
CA MET A 206 7.54 -10.96 2.96
C MET A 206 6.83 -12.10 3.70
N LEU A 207 5.52 -12.26 3.53
CA LEU A 207 4.73 -13.35 4.12
C LEU A 207 4.47 -14.49 3.13
N GLY A 208 5.04 -14.43 1.94
CA GLY A 208 4.86 -15.45 0.90
C GLY A 208 5.73 -16.68 1.13
N LYS A 209 5.22 -17.85 0.77
CA LYS A 209 5.99 -19.12 0.72
C LYS A 209 6.93 -19.11 -0.49
N HIS A 210 7.81 -18.14 -0.59
CA HIS A 210 8.80 -18.12 -1.66
C HIS A 210 9.89 -19.16 -1.36
N LYS A 211 10.19 -20.03 -2.33
CA LYS A 211 11.32 -20.96 -2.27
C LYS A 211 12.61 -20.15 -2.40
N THR A 212 13.07 -19.61 -1.29
CA THR A 212 14.33 -18.88 -1.24
C THR A 212 15.51 -19.84 -1.12
N LYS A 213 16.69 -19.45 -1.62
CA LYS A 213 17.94 -20.17 -1.38
C LYS A 213 18.55 -19.82 -0.01
N THR A 214 18.01 -18.82 0.66
CA THR A 214 18.45 -18.40 1.99
C THR A 214 17.89 -19.33 3.05
N LYS A 215 18.63 -19.48 4.12
CA LYS A 215 18.17 -20.19 5.30
C LYS A 215 16.91 -19.46 5.84
N PRO A 216 15.77 -20.13 5.98
CA PRO A 216 14.58 -19.50 6.51
C PRO A 216 14.82 -19.00 7.94
N LEU A 217 14.14 -17.92 8.31
CA LEU A 217 14.14 -17.45 9.70
C LEU A 217 13.61 -18.56 10.64
N PRO A 218 14.06 -18.62 11.90
CA PRO A 218 13.43 -19.45 12.91
C PRO A 218 11.91 -19.23 12.94
N ALA A 219 11.14 -20.29 13.12
CA ALA A 219 9.68 -20.25 12.95
C ALA A 219 8.99 -19.26 13.93
N ASP A 220 9.50 -19.14 15.15
CA ASP A 220 9.03 -18.20 16.17
C ASP A 220 9.29 -16.74 15.76
N ILE A 221 10.45 -16.47 15.17
CA ILE A 221 10.78 -15.13 14.65
C ILE A 221 9.91 -14.79 13.44
N ALA A 222 9.72 -15.73 12.52
CA ALA A 222 8.86 -15.53 11.35
C ALA A 222 7.40 -15.26 11.78
N ALA A 223 6.87 -16.03 12.74
CA ALA A 223 5.53 -15.84 13.28
C ALA A 223 5.37 -14.48 13.98
N ARG A 224 6.38 -14.02 14.73
CA ARG A 224 6.37 -12.71 15.36
C ARG A 224 6.37 -11.57 14.33
N ILE A 225 7.21 -11.67 13.29
CA ILE A 225 7.24 -10.68 12.21
C ILE A 225 5.89 -10.60 11.49
N GLU A 226 5.26 -11.76 11.26
CA GLU A 226 3.93 -11.83 10.66
C GLU A 226 2.89 -11.15 11.56
N ASP A 227 2.84 -11.48 12.85
CA ASP A 227 1.90 -10.89 13.82
C ASP A 227 2.10 -9.38 13.92
N GLU A 228 3.33 -8.89 14.10
CA GLU A 228 3.64 -7.47 14.17
C GLU A 228 3.25 -6.72 12.88
N THR A 229 3.47 -7.35 11.71
CA THR A 229 3.09 -6.77 10.42
C THR A 229 1.57 -6.70 10.26
N MET A 230 0.86 -7.77 10.62
CA MET A 230 -0.61 -7.80 10.53
C MET A 230 -1.27 -6.87 11.55
N ARG A 231 -0.64 -6.67 12.70
CA ARG A 231 -1.03 -5.68 13.71
C ARG A 231 -0.87 -4.25 13.17
N TRP A 232 0.30 -3.91 12.61
CA TRP A 232 0.52 -2.64 11.91
C TRP A 232 -0.53 -2.41 10.83
N TRP A 233 -0.89 -3.46 10.10
CA TRP A 233 -1.92 -3.45 9.06
C TRP A 233 -3.29 -3.01 9.61
N GLY A 234 -3.79 -3.70 10.62
CA GLY A 234 -5.11 -3.41 11.22
C GLY A 234 -5.17 -2.03 11.88
N LEU A 235 -4.09 -1.62 12.55
CA LEU A 235 -4.01 -0.33 13.24
C LEU A 235 -3.92 0.87 12.27
N ASN A 236 -3.41 0.65 11.06
CA ASN A 236 -3.49 1.62 9.97
C ASN A 236 -4.77 1.45 9.11
N GLN A 237 -5.79 0.74 9.60
CA GLN A 237 -7.09 0.53 8.96
C GLN A 237 -6.99 -0.07 7.54
N LEU A 238 -5.95 -0.87 7.29
CA LEU A 238 -5.82 -1.66 6.08
C LEU A 238 -6.71 -2.90 6.15
N GLY A 239 -7.00 -3.51 5.00
CA GLY A 239 -7.90 -4.67 4.89
C GLY A 239 -9.11 -4.40 4.04
N GLY A 240 -10.21 -5.04 4.40
CA GLY A 240 -11.48 -4.92 3.72
C GLY A 240 -11.73 -6.04 2.70
N GLN A 241 -12.96 -6.12 2.25
CA GLN A 241 -13.42 -7.10 1.27
C GLN A 241 -14.03 -6.40 0.06
N SER A 242 -13.63 -6.86 -1.11
CA SER A 242 -14.25 -6.45 -2.37
C SER A 242 -14.99 -7.64 -2.98
N PRO A 243 -16.18 -7.45 -3.51
CA PRO A 243 -16.82 -8.46 -4.34
C PRO A 243 -16.11 -8.64 -5.68
N LEU A 244 -15.27 -7.68 -6.07
CA LEU A 244 -14.55 -7.70 -7.33
C LEU A 244 -13.41 -8.73 -7.29
N GLN A 245 -13.19 -9.38 -8.43
CA GLN A 245 -12.21 -10.44 -8.55
C GLN A 245 -11.18 -10.04 -9.62
N PHE A 246 -9.93 -10.00 -9.22
CA PHE A 246 -8.81 -9.71 -10.12
C PHE A 246 -7.72 -10.77 -9.94
N GLY A 247 -6.87 -10.88 -10.93
CA GLY A 247 -5.81 -11.88 -11.01
C GLY A 247 -5.76 -12.45 -12.42
N HIS A 248 -4.68 -13.11 -12.81
CA HIS A 248 -4.59 -13.76 -14.12
C HIS A 248 -5.64 -14.88 -14.23
N ALA A 249 -6.66 -14.69 -15.10
CA ALA A 249 -7.89 -15.48 -15.09
C ALA A 249 -7.78 -16.80 -15.88
N PHE A 250 -6.81 -16.90 -16.80
CA PHE A 250 -6.77 -17.95 -17.81
C PHE A 250 -5.52 -18.83 -17.71
N MET A 251 -4.92 -18.95 -16.51
CA MET A 251 -3.65 -19.66 -16.33
C MET A 251 -3.76 -21.17 -16.60
N ASP A 252 -4.93 -21.76 -16.38
CA ASP A 252 -5.22 -23.18 -16.57
C ASP A 252 -5.93 -23.50 -17.92
N TRP A 253 -6.26 -22.47 -18.69
CA TRP A 253 -7.03 -22.66 -19.94
C TRP A 253 -6.26 -23.43 -21.01
N TRP A 254 -4.93 -23.24 -21.09
CA TRP A 254 -4.10 -24.01 -22.02
C TRP A 254 -4.23 -25.51 -21.77
N GLU A 255 -4.13 -25.93 -20.52
CA GLU A 255 -4.25 -27.34 -20.14
C GLU A 255 -5.64 -27.88 -20.37
N LYS A 256 -6.68 -27.05 -20.15
CA LYS A 256 -8.08 -27.45 -20.31
C LYS A 256 -8.52 -27.56 -21.78
N TYR A 257 -8.07 -26.67 -22.63
CA TYR A 257 -8.69 -26.48 -23.94
C TYR A 257 -7.76 -26.62 -25.15
N ALA A 258 -6.43 -26.51 -25.00
CA ALA A 258 -5.54 -26.42 -26.17
C ALA A 258 -5.58 -27.63 -27.10
N ALA A 259 -5.83 -28.82 -26.57
CA ALA A 259 -5.92 -30.04 -27.38
C ALA A 259 -7.15 -30.06 -28.30
N GLN A 260 -8.28 -29.49 -27.86
CA GLN A 260 -9.55 -29.52 -28.59
C GLN A 260 -9.84 -28.20 -29.30
N HIS A 261 -9.34 -27.10 -28.74
CA HIS A 261 -9.59 -25.74 -29.20
C HIS A 261 -8.30 -24.91 -29.28
N PRO A 262 -7.34 -25.29 -30.12
CA PRO A 262 -6.10 -24.54 -30.29
C PRO A 262 -6.34 -23.11 -30.80
N ASP A 263 -7.44 -22.87 -31.44
CA ASP A 263 -7.89 -21.58 -31.97
C ASP A 263 -8.37 -20.58 -30.89
N TYR A 264 -8.55 -21.04 -29.64
CA TYR A 264 -8.83 -20.15 -28.50
C TYR A 264 -7.62 -19.31 -28.12
N PHE A 265 -6.43 -19.75 -28.45
CA PHE A 265 -5.19 -19.20 -27.95
C PHE A 265 -4.48 -18.29 -28.94
N ALA A 266 -3.66 -17.41 -28.38
CA ALA A 266 -2.85 -16.48 -29.14
C ALA A 266 -1.93 -17.23 -30.11
N LYS A 267 -1.92 -16.78 -31.36
CA LYS A 267 -1.05 -17.30 -32.38
C LYS A 267 0.28 -16.52 -32.38
N PRO A 268 1.44 -17.19 -32.14
CA PRO A 268 2.73 -16.53 -32.26
C PRO A 268 3.06 -16.15 -33.70
N PRO A 269 3.92 -15.16 -33.94
CA PRO A 269 4.45 -14.89 -35.26
C PRO A 269 5.35 -16.01 -35.76
N ALA A 270 5.60 -16.05 -37.07
CA ALA A 270 6.42 -17.09 -37.67
C ALA A 270 7.83 -17.13 -37.05
N GLY A 271 8.25 -18.30 -36.64
CA GLY A 271 9.57 -18.52 -36.01
C GLY A 271 9.63 -18.31 -34.50
N GLU A 272 8.58 -17.78 -33.88
CA GLU A 272 8.51 -17.62 -32.42
C GLU A 272 7.86 -18.84 -31.76
N PRO A 273 8.43 -19.36 -30.65
CA PRO A 273 7.81 -20.42 -29.88
C PRO A 273 6.61 -19.91 -29.08
N GLN A 274 5.67 -20.81 -28.71
CA GLN A 274 4.62 -20.48 -27.76
C GLN A 274 5.21 -20.19 -26.38
N VAL A 275 4.58 -19.26 -25.66
CA VAL A 275 4.92 -18.97 -24.27
C VAL A 275 4.53 -20.15 -23.34
N PRO A 276 5.06 -20.23 -22.10
CA PRO A 276 4.67 -21.25 -21.13
C PRO A 276 3.15 -21.34 -20.93
N PRO A 277 2.57 -22.53 -20.66
CA PRO A 277 1.13 -22.77 -20.57
C PRO A 277 0.35 -21.79 -19.70
N ASP A 278 0.88 -21.45 -18.51
CA ASP A 278 0.28 -20.53 -17.55
C ASP A 278 0.33 -19.05 -18.00
N ARG A 279 1.03 -18.74 -19.08
CA ARG A 279 1.19 -17.40 -19.66
C ARG A 279 0.52 -17.21 -21.01
N VAL A 280 -0.01 -18.29 -21.60
CA VAL A 280 -0.66 -18.21 -22.91
C VAL A 280 -1.88 -17.30 -22.84
N LYS A 281 -1.94 -16.35 -23.79
CA LYS A 281 -3.07 -15.42 -23.92
C LYS A 281 -4.17 -15.99 -24.81
N LEU A 282 -5.35 -15.39 -24.74
CA LEU A 282 -6.48 -15.74 -25.59
C LEU A 282 -6.44 -14.98 -26.93
N CYS A 283 -7.02 -15.57 -27.95
CA CYS A 283 -7.34 -14.89 -29.20
C CYS A 283 -8.62 -14.06 -29.02
N THR A 284 -8.46 -12.77 -28.66
CA THR A 284 -9.58 -11.88 -28.31
C THR A 284 -10.53 -11.59 -29.48
N SER A 285 -10.13 -11.87 -30.73
CA SER A 285 -10.99 -11.76 -31.93
C SER A 285 -11.74 -13.03 -32.26
N ASN A 286 -11.55 -14.13 -31.51
CA ASN A 286 -12.26 -15.37 -31.75
C ASN A 286 -13.59 -15.39 -30.98
N PRO A 287 -14.78 -15.39 -31.68
CA PRO A 287 -16.06 -15.41 -30.99
C PRO A 287 -16.27 -16.65 -30.09
N ALA A 288 -15.66 -17.78 -30.43
CA ALA A 288 -15.77 -19.01 -29.64
C ALA A 288 -15.12 -18.86 -28.26
N VAL A 289 -14.09 -18.01 -28.12
CA VAL A 289 -13.51 -17.67 -26.84
C VAL A 289 -14.51 -16.92 -25.96
N ILE A 290 -15.26 -15.99 -26.52
CA ILE A 290 -16.33 -15.28 -25.80
C ILE A 290 -17.40 -16.24 -25.31
N GLU A 291 -17.86 -17.17 -26.20
CA GLU A 291 -18.84 -18.20 -25.82
C GLU A 291 -18.32 -19.07 -24.67
N GLN A 292 -17.04 -19.46 -24.71
CA GLN A 292 -16.46 -20.28 -23.66
C GLN A 292 -16.37 -19.53 -22.32
N VAL A 293 -15.98 -18.25 -22.32
CA VAL A 293 -16.00 -17.40 -21.10
C VAL A 293 -17.41 -17.31 -20.52
N LEU A 294 -18.43 -17.11 -21.38
CA LEU A 294 -19.83 -17.07 -20.95
C LEU A 294 -20.31 -18.42 -20.43
N ALA A 295 -19.88 -19.51 -21.02
CA ALA A 295 -20.23 -20.87 -20.58
C ALA A 295 -19.65 -21.16 -19.18
N GLU A 296 -18.37 -20.83 -18.92
CA GLU A 296 -17.77 -20.98 -17.60
C GLU A 296 -18.46 -20.11 -16.55
N TRP A 297 -18.75 -18.84 -16.88
CA TRP A 297 -19.47 -17.95 -15.99
C TRP A 297 -20.87 -18.47 -15.62
N LYS A 298 -21.63 -18.97 -16.61
CA LYS A 298 -22.95 -19.58 -16.39
C LYS A 298 -22.83 -20.85 -15.55
N ALA A 299 -21.84 -21.71 -15.83
CA ALA A 299 -21.60 -22.95 -15.08
C ALA A 299 -21.24 -22.64 -13.60
N ALA A 300 -20.64 -21.50 -13.33
CA ALA A 300 -20.38 -21.02 -11.98
C ALA A 300 -21.61 -20.37 -11.29
N GLY A 301 -22.79 -20.43 -11.90
CA GLY A 301 -24.03 -19.86 -11.35
C GLY A 301 -24.25 -18.38 -11.69
N ALA A 302 -23.60 -17.87 -12.72
CA ALA A 302 -23.70 -16.48 -13.20
C ALA A 302 -23.52 -15.43 -12.09
N PRO A 303 -22.41 -15.46 -11.34
CA PRO A 303 -22.17 -14.59 -10.22
C PRO A 303 -22.14 -13.11 -10.60
N ASP A 304 -22.35 -12.21 -9.61
CA ASP A 304 -22.39 -10.76 -9.79
C ASP A 304 -20.99 -10.14 -10.07
N ALA A 305 -19.91 -10.90 -9.97
CA ALA A 305 -18.57 -10.48 -10.36
C ALA A 305 -17.83 -11.58 -11.12
N TRP A 306 -17.13 -11.23 -12.20
CA TRP A 306 -16.34 -12.16 -12.99
C TRP A 306 -15.02 -11.55 -13.47
N ASN A 307 -13.96 -12.37 -13.46
CA ASN A 307 -12.62 -11.95 -13.80
C ASN A 307 -12.22 -12.40 -15.21
N ILE A 308 -11.72 -11.46 -16.01
CA ILE A 308 -11.15 -11.74 -17.35
C ILE A 308 -9.75 -11.10 -17.51
N CYS A 309 -9.03 -10.90 -16.44
CA CYS A 309 -7.67 -10.34 -16.53
C CYS A 309 -6.77 -11.27 -17.37
N PRO A 310 -6.09 -10.76 -18.40
CA PRO A 310 -5.16 -11.55 -19.21
C PRO A 310 -4.04 -12.15 -18.37
N ASN A 311 -3.49 -13.28 -18.81
CA ASN A 311 -2.30 -13.87 -18.18
C ASN A 311 -1.09 -12.93 -18.29
N ASP A 312 -0.10 -13.08 -17.42
CA ASP A 312 1.06 -12.21 -17.34
C ASP A 312 2.04 -12.38 -18.52
N GLY A 313 2.85 -11.36 -18.78
CA GLY A 313 3.95 -11.36 -19.73
C GLY A 313 3.53 -11.18 -21.20
N LYS A 314 4.46 -11.53 -22.11
CA LYS A 314 4.30 -11.47 -23.58
C LYS A 314 3.37 -12.56 -24.12
N GLY A 315 3.19 -12.62 -25.42
CA GLY A 315 2.46 -13.68 -26.12
C GLY A 315 1.06 -13.26 -26.58
N PHE A 316 0.88 -12.00 -26.97
CA PHE A 316 -0.40 -11.51 -27.51
C PHE A 316 -0.64 -12.00 -28.94
N CYS A 317 -1.89 -12.30 -29.26
CA CYS A 317 -2.26 -12.92 -30.53
C CYS A 317 -1.90 -12.03 -31.75
N THR A 318 -1.24 -12.65 -32.73
CA THR A 318 -0.78 -11.98 -33.97
C THR A 318 -1.55 -12.45 -35.21
N CYS A 319 -2.74 -13.07 -35.05
CA CYS A 319 -3.57 -13.41 -36.19
C CYS A 319 -4.16 -12.14 -36.85
N ASP A 320 -4.45 -12.22 -38.17
CA ASP A 320 -4.95 -11.09 -38.96
C ASP A 320 -6.18 -10.43 -38.34
N ARG A 321 -7.11 -11.21 -37.77
CA ARG A 321 -8.31 -10.69 -37.12
C ARG A 321 -7.99 -9.87 -35.87
N CYS A 322 -7.02 -10.30 -35.05
CA CYS A 322 -6.57 -9.55 -33.88
C CYS A 322 -5.84 -8.27 -34.29
N LEU A 323 -4.93 -8.36 -35.29
CA LEU A 323 -4.19 -7.19 -35.79
C LEU A 323 -5.13 -6.14 -36.41
N ALA A 324 -6.22 -6.56 -37.04
CA ALA A 324 -7.22 -5.66 -37.62
C ALA A 324 -8.07 -4.89 -36.56
N LEU A 325 -8.01 -5.29 -35.28
CA LEU A 325 -8.71 -4.60 -34.19
C LEU A 325 -7.91 -3.43 -33.60
N ASP A 326 -6.63 -3.32 -33.87
CA ASP A 326 -5.76 -2.29 -33.29
C ASP A 326 -5.80 -0.99 -34.10
N ASP A 327 -5.71 0.16 -33.42
CA ASP A 327 -5.97 1.50 -34.01
C ASP A 327 -4.81 2.11 -34.80
N HIS A 328 -3.61 1.53 -34.77
CA HIS A 328 -2.38 2.22 -35.16
C HIS A 328 -1.78 1.78 -36.50
N GLY A 329 -2.61 1.39 -37.46
CA GLY A 329 -2.13 0.89 -38.75
C GLY A 329 -1.54 -0.53 -38.64
N PRO A 330 -0.82 -1.02 -39.65
CA PRO A 330 -0.31 -2.37 -39.62
C PRO A 330 0.80 -2.53 -38.57
N LEU A 331 0.42 -3.03 -37.38
CA LEU A 331 1.36 -3.41 -36.32
C LEU A 331 2.24 -4.56 -36.79
N GLN A 332 3.53 -4.51 -36.45
CA GLN A 332 4.40 -5.64 -36.70
C GLN A 332 4.05 -6.79 -35.73
N PRO A 333 3.85 -8.02 -36.22
CA PRO A 333 3.51 -9.14 -35.35
C PRO A 333 4.52 -9.39 -34.22
N ALA A 334 5.79 -9.08 -34.46
CA ALA A 334 6.83 -9.19 -33.43
C ALA A 334 6.61 -8.22 -32.27
N ASP A 335 6.25 -6.97 -32.54
CA ASP A 335 5.99 -5.94 -31.52
C ASP A 335 4.75 -6.29 -30.70
N VAL A 336 3.71 -6.78 -31.37
CA VAL A 336 2.49 -7.30 -30.71
C VAL A 336 2.83 -8.46 -29.77
N TRP A 337 3.65 -9.42 -30.28
CA TRP A 337 4.02 -10.62 -29.50
C TRP A 337 4.77 -10.27 -28.21
N VAL A 338 5.68 -9.32 -28.26
CA VAL A 338 6.48 -8.88 -27.10
C VAL A 338 5.82 -7.79 -26.26
N ALA A 339 4.59 -7.39 -26.59
CA ALA A 339 3.82 -6.35 -25.89
C ALA A 339 4.40 -4.93 -26.05
N ASP A 340 5.06 -4.65 -27.16
CA ASP A 340 5.62 -3.32 -27.50
C ASP A 340 4.70 -2.52 -28.46
N ALA A 341 3.42 -2.86 -28.47
CA ALA A 341 2.38 -2.19 -29.25
C ALA A 341 1.19 -1.87 -28.35
N ASP A 342 0.41 -0.80 -28.65
CA ASP A 342 -0.84 -0.51 -27.93
C ASP A 342 -1.96 -1.45 -28.40
N LEU A 343 -2.40 -2.33 -27.52
CA LEU A 343 -3.46 -3.31 -27.74
C LEU A 343 -4.75 -2.99 -26.97
N SER A 344 -4.87 -1.77 -26.46
CA SER A 344 -5.98 -1.33 -25.61
C SER A 344 -7.33 -1.51 -26.30
N ARG A 345 -7.42 -1.22 -27.61
CA ARG A 345 -8.68 -1.32 -28.37
C ARG A 345 -9.23 -2.74 -28.43
N ARG A 346 -8.41 -3.71 -28.80
CA ARG A 346 -8.85 -5.11 -28.87
C ARG A 346 -9.30 -5.65 -27.52
N HIS A 347 -8.62 -5.25 -26.43
CA HIS A 347 -8.95 -5.68 -25.08
C HIS A 347 -10.24 -5.03 -24.57
N LEU A 348 -10.47 -3.74 -24.82
CA LEU A 348 -11.70 -3.07 -24.41
C LEU A 348 -12.90 -3.57 -25.23
N LEU A 349 -12.76 -3.83 -26.54
CA LEU A 349 -13.80 -4.45 -27.35
C LEU A 349 -14.18 -5.83 -26.82
N PHE A 350 -13.19 -6.67 -26.49
CA PHE A 350 -13.41 -8.00 -25.93
C PHE A 350 -14.15 -7.94 -24.58
N ALA A 351 -13.71 -7.06 -23.66
CA ALA A 351 -14.36 -6.89 -22.37
C ALA A 351 -15.80 -6.37 -22.50
N ASN A 352 -16.03 -5.34 -23.32
CA ASN A 352 -17.35 -4.78 -23.54
C ASN A 352 -18.33 -5.81 -24.11
N GLU A 353 -17.91 -6.61 -25.09
CA GLU A 353 -18.78 -7.64 -25.71
C GLU A 353 -19.17 -8.72 -24.69
N ILE A 354 -18.21 -9.22 -23.89
CA ILE A 354 -18.48 -10.19 -22.83
C ILE A 354 -19.47 -9.60 -21.84
N LEU A 355 -19.20 -8.39 -21.32
CA LEU A 355 -20.03 -7.76 -20.32
C LEU A 355 -21.46 -7.50 -20.81
N ARG A 356 -21.63 -6.99 -22.01
CA ARG A 356 -22.94 -6.76 -22.63
C ARG A 356 -23.75 -8.05 -22.69
N ARG A 357 -23.13 -9.17 -23.05
CA ARG A 357 -23.80 -10.49 -23.14
C ARG A 357 -24.07 -11.10 -21.76
N MET A 358 -23.19 -10.90 -20.78
CA MET A 358 -23.44 -11.29 -19.40
C MET A 358 -24.64 -10.53 -18.81
N LYS A 359 -24.74 -9.23 -19.08
CA LYS A 359 -25.85 -8.39 -18.60
C LYS A 359 -27.20 -8.78 -19.12
N ALA A 360 -27.29 -9.39 -20.29
CA ALA A 360 -28.53 -9.93 -20.80
C ALA A 360 -29.07 -11.11 -19.94
N VAL A 361 -28.20 -11.72 -19.12
CA VAL A 361 -28.57 -12.81 -18.20
C VAL A 361 -28.62 -12.33 -16.76
N ASN A 362 -27.60 -11.58 -16.31
CA ASN A 362 -27.52 -10.99 -14.96
C ASN A 362 -27.20 -9.48 -15.07
N PRO A 363 -28.21 -8.58 -14.94
CA PRO A 363 -28.02 -7.14 -15.08
C PRO A 363 -27.07 -6.51 -14.02
N ARG A 364 -26.84 -7.21 -12.88
CA ARG A 364 -25.97 -6.72 -11.79
C ARG A 364 -24.50 -7.04 -12.01
N VAL A 365 -24.15 -7.86 -13.01
CA VAL A 365 -22.79 -8.34 -13.18
C VAL A 365 -21.78 -7.21 -13.36
N THR A 366 -20.67 -7.32 -12.67
CA THR A 366 -19.47 -6.50 -12.85
C THR A 366 -18.36 -7.37 -13.44
N LEU A 367 -17.82 -6.97 -14.58
CA LEU A 367 -16.71 -7.65 -15.23
C LEU A 367 -15.41 -6.99 -14.83
N CYS A 368 -14.45 -7.78 -14.35
CA CYS A 368 -13.18 -7.30 -13.82
C CYS A 368 -12.04 -7.57 -14.81
N THR A 369 -11.24 -6.54 -15.10
CA THR A 369 -10.05 -6.65 -15.94
C THR A 369 -8.94 -5.72 -15.46
N TYR A 370 -7.74 -5.79 -16.07
CA TYR A 370 -6.64 -4.86 -15.83
C TYR A 370 -6.60 -3.78 -16.93
N ALA A 371 -6.16 -2.57 -16.54
CA ALA A 371 -5.51 -1.62 -17.42
C ALA A 371 -3.99 -1.73 -17.19
N TYR A 372 -3.29 -2.54 -17.97
CA TYR A 372 -1.94 -2.99 -17.68
C TYR A 372 -1.11 -3.19 -18.94
N SER A 373 0.20 -2.95 -18.85
CA SER A 373 1.14 -3.21 -19.93
C SER A 373 0.70 -2.53 -21.24
N CYS A 374 0.60 -3.27 -22.32
CA CYS A 374 0.22 -2.80 -23.66
C CYS A 374 -1.29 -2.59 -23.86
N TYR A 375 -2.12 -2.83 -22.85
CA TYR A 375 -3.58 -2.60 -22.90
C TYR A 375 -4.05 -1.71 -21.74
N ARG A 376 -3.26 -0.69 -21.41
CA ARG A 376 -3.48 0.19 -20.25
C ARG A 376 -4.29 1.44 -20.54
N ASN A 377 -4.38 1.86 -21.80
CA ASN A 377 -4.99 3.13 -22.20
C ASN A 377 -6.49 2.96 -22.50
N VAL A 378 -7.22 4.07 -22.54
CA VAL A 378 -8.56 4.13 -23.13
C VAL A 378 -8.40 4.49 -24.60
N PRO A 379 -8.85 3.64 -25.54
CA PRO A 379 -8.78 3.97 -26.96
C PRO A 379 -9.65 5.18 -27.31
N ALA A 380 -9.19 6.02 -28.23
CA ALA A 380 -9.87 7.24 -28.61
C ALA A 380 -11.35 6.99 -29.00
N GLY A 381 -12.25 7.76 -28.40
CA GLY A 381 -13.69 7.68 -28.69
C GLY A 381 -14.42 6.46 -28.13
N MET A 382 -13.73 5.55 -27.44
CA MET A 382 -14.37 4.38 -26.82
C MET A 382 -14.87 4.67 -25.41
N LYS A 383 -15.87 3.91 -25.01
CA LYS A 383 -16.45 3.89 -23.66
C LYS A 383 -16.40 2.48 -23.09
N ALA A 384 -16.26 2.39 -21.80
CA ALA A 384 -16.45 1.15 -21.07
C ALA A 384 -17.95 0.81 -20.99
N GLU A 385 -18.30 -0.44 -21.21
CA GLU A 385 -19.65 -0.92 -20.94
C GLU A 385 -19.97 -0.73 -19.46
N PRO A 386 -21.13 -0.12 -19.08
CA PRO A 386 -21.48 0.09 -17.68
C PRO A 386 -21.35 -1.21 -16.87
N GLY A 387 -20.61 -1.20 -15.78
CA GLY A 387 -20.30 -2.38 -14.97
C GLY A 387 -18.91 -2.99 -15.26
N LEU A 388 -18.12 -2.42 -16.16
CA LEU A 388 -16.72 -2.77 -16.27
C LEU A 388 -15.96 -2.20 -15.06
N ALA A 389 -15.23 -3.06 -14.36
CA ALA A 389 -14.30 -2.69 -13.29
C ALA A 389 -12.87 -2.93 -13.76
N VAL A 390 -12.04 -1.92 -13.59
CA VAL A 390 -10.66 -1.93 -14.06
C VAL A 390 -9.70 -1.73 -12.90
N GLN A 391 -8.73 -2.62 -12.71
CA GLN A 391 -7.58 -2.32 -11.87
C GLN A 391 -6.48 -1.65 -12.69
N PHE A 392 -6.19 -0.41 -12.34
CA PHE A 392 -5.24 0.46 -13.01
C PHE A 392 -3.82 0.18 -12.53
N VAL A 393 -2.99 -0.33 -13.45
CA VAL A 393 -1.59 -0.69 -13.20
C VAL A 393 -0.72 0.24 -14.03
N HIS A 394 -0.41 1.41 -13.50
CA HIS A 394 0.31 2.45 -14.23
C HIS A 394 1.25 3.23 -13.30
N SER A 395 2.00 4.20 -13.87
CA SER A 395 2.84 5.13 -13.13
C SER A 395 2.01 6.05 -12.21
N TYR A 396 2.60 6.48 -11.10
CA TYR A 396 2.04 7.55 -10.26
C TYR A 396 2.09 8.94 -10.93
N THR A 397 2.55 9.04 -12.17
CA THR A 397 2.47 10.25 -12.98
C THR A 397 1.32 10.23 -14.00
N ALA A 398 0.55 9.15 -14.06
CA ALA A 398 -0.45 8.91 -15.11
C ALA A 398 -1.86 9.46 -14.73
N HIS A 399 -1.94 10.71 -14.28
CA HIS A 399 -3.20 11.38 -13.90
C HIS A 399 -4.20 11.44 -15.06
N ASP A 400 -3.75 11.80 -16.26
CA ASP A 400 -4.62 11.89 -17.43
C ASP A 400 -5.22 10.53 -17.80
N SER A 401 -4.41 9.47 -17.81
CA SER A 401 -4.90 8.12 -18.09
C SER A 401 -5.90 7.61 -17.03
N TRP A 402 -5.74 8.00 -15.76
CA TRP A 402 -6.73 7.74 -14.73
C TRP A 402 -8.07 8.41 -15.06
N ASN A 403 -8.01 9.71 -15.40
CA ASN A 403 -9.19 10.50 -15.75
C ASN A 403 -9.89 9.96 -17.01
N GLU A 404 -9.14 9.51 -18.01
CA GLU A 404 -9.70 8.88 -19.21
C GLU A 404 -10.52 7.65 -18.89
N TRP A 405 -10.04 6.75 -18.00
CA TRP A 405 -10.80 5.58 -17.57
C TRP A 405 -12.08 5.92 -16.82
N THR A 406 -12.03 6.92 -15.93
CA THR A 406 -13.26 7.38 -15.21
C THR A 406 -14.25 8.03 -16.17
N GLN A 407 -13.79 8.85 -17.11
CA GLN A 407 -14.60 9.47 -18.16
C GLN A 407 -15.16 8.44 -19.15
N ALA A 408 -14.45 7.34 -19.38
CA ALA A 408 -14.94 6.22 -20.17
C ALA A 408 -16.08 5.44 -19.47
N GLY A 409 -16.30 5.66 -18.16
CA GLY A 409 -17.40 5.06 -17.40
C GLY A 409 -17.01 3.77 -16.66
N ALA A 410 -15.74 3.43 -16.56
CA ALA A 410 -15.28 2.28 -15.79
C ALA A 410 -15.33 2.57 -14.28
N LYS A 411 -15.61 1.53 -13.47
CA LYS A 411 -15.25 1.53 -12.05
C LYS A 411 -13.76 1.29 -11.95
N ILE A 412 -13.03 2.15 -11.23
CA ILE A 412 -11.58 2.09 -11.25
C ILE A 412 -11.00 1.82 -9.85
N GLY A 413 -10.18 0.79 -9.75
CA GLY A 413 -9.34 0.47 -8.60
C GLY A 413 -7.86 0.66 -8.95
N LEU A 414 -7.02 0.87 -7.95
CA LEU A 414 -5.59 1.06 -8.13
C LEU A 414 -4.81 -0.20 -7.75
N ARG A 415 -3.96 -0.70 -8.66
CA ARG A 415 -3.06 -1.83 -8.41
C ARG A 415 -1.66 -1.53 -8.94
N PRO A 416 -0.91 -0.65 -8.30
CA PRO A 416 0.41 -0.27 -8.78
C PRO A 416 1.49 -1.27 -8.41
N ASN A 417 2.57 -1.29 -9.21
CA ASN A 417 3.79 -2.07 -8.95
C ASN A 417 4.95 -1.16 -8.50
N TRP A 418 4.67 0.02 -7.96
CA TRP A 418 5.68 1.06 -7.71
C TRP A 418 6.79 0.61 -6.76
N LEU A 419 6.46 -0.19 -5.74
CA LEU A 419 7.41 -0.63 -4.72
C LEU A 419 8.19 -1.90 -5.07
N HIS A 420 8.05 -2.41 -6.29
CA HIS A 420 8.89 -3.51 -6.80
C HIS A 420 10.31 -3.09 -7.14
N THR A 421 10.55 -1.80 -7.30
CA THR A 421 11.84 -1.22 -7.67
C THR A 421 12.47 -0.48 -6.51
N GLY A 422 13.66 0.06 -6.72
CA GLY A 422 14.44 0.68 -5.66
C GLY A 422 15.27 -0.33 -4.87
N ALA A 423 15.08 -1.62 -5.08
CA ALA A 423 15.79 -2.69 -4.37
C ALA A 423 15.70 -2.49 -2.84
N VAL A 424 16.84 -2.52 -2.17
CA VAL A 424 16.94 -2.28 -0.72
C VAL A 424 17.32 -0.82 -0.39
N ALA A 425 17.36 0.04 -1.40
CA ALA A 425 17.78 1.43 -1.28
C ALA A 425 16.63 2.36 -0.86
N PRO A 426 16.91 3.50 -0.26
CA PRO A 426 15.93 4.55 -0.07
C PRO A 426 15.53 5.15 -1.42
N TRP A 427 14.35 4.79 -1.88
CA TRP A 427 13.71 5.33 -3.06
C TRP A 427 12.35 5.88 -2.63
N LEU A 428 12.27 7.20 -2.46
CA LEU A 428 11.19 7.88 -1.74
C LEU A 428 10.54 8.99 -2.60
N PRO A 429 9.73 8.67 -3.61
CA PRO A 429 8.99 9.68 -4.37
C PRO A 429 7.67 10.04 -3.65
N LEU A 430 7.75 10.52 -2.40
CA LEU A 430 6.61 10.63 -1.48
C LEU A 430 5.53 11.58 -2.01
N HIS A 431 5.92 12.79 -2.45
CA HIS A 431 4.96 13.76 -2.96
C HIS A 431 4.33 13.30 -4.28
N ALA A 432 5.09 12.63 -5.15
CA ALA A 432 4.56 12.11 -6.40
C ALA A 432 3.55 10.96 -6.17
N ILE A 433 3.89 10.00 -5.29
CA ILE A 433 2.97 8.90 -4.90
C ILE A 433 1.75 9.48 -4.19
N GLY A 434 1.95 10.33 -3.20
CA GLY A 434 0.86 10.90 -2.41
C GLY A 434 -0.07 11.78 -3.25
N GLY A 435 0.50 12.58 -4.14
CA GLY A 435 -0.27 13.41 -5.09
C GLY A 435 -1.17 12.57 -6.01
N PHE A 436 -0.62 11.47 -6.55
CA PHE A 436 -1.42 10.55 -7.37
C PHE A 436 -2.51 9.84 -6.57
N LEU A 437 -2.22 9.35 -5.37
CA LEU A 437 -3.21 8.67 -4.53
C LEU A 437 -4.40 9.58 -4.19
N ARG A 438 -4.12 10.83 -3.84
CA ARG A 438 -5.17 11.83 -3.57
C ARG A 438 -5.99 12.11 -4.81
N HIS A 439 -5.32 12.36 -5.94
CA HIS A 439 -5.99 12.55 -7.22
C HIS A 439 -6.91 11.36 -7.55
N ALA A 440 -6.43 10.14 -7.40
CA ALA A 440 -7.21 8.94 -7.66
C ALA A 440 -8.44 8.83 -6.73
N GLN A 441 -8.28 9.14 -5.44
CA GLN A 441 -9.41 9.16 -4.49
C GLN A 441 -10.45 10.22 -4.86
N GLU A 442 -10.03 11.42 -5.20
CA GLU A 442 -10.91 12.52 -5.63
C GLU A 442 -11.62 12.21 -6.96
N HIS A 443 -11.02 11.35 -7.80
CA HIS A 443 -11.54 10.96 -9.11
C HIS A 443 -12.02 9.51 -9.14
N GLY A 444 -12.67 9.05 -8.07
CA GLY A 444 -13.50 7.85 -8.07
C GLY A 444 -12.77 6.53 -7.84
N MET A 445 -11.60 6.51 -7.21
CA MET A 445 -10.96 5.27 -6.77
C MET A 445 -11.86 4.50 -5.80
N ILE A 446 -12.18 3.24 -6.14
CA ILE A 446 -13.06 2.39 -5.31
C ILE A 446 -12.29 1.45 -4.37
N GLU A 447 -11.08 1.08 -4.73
CA GLU A 447 -10.21 0.17 -3.96
C GLU A 447 -8.75 0.37 -4.33
N PHE A 448 -7.84 -0.06 -3.47
CA PHE A 448 -6.46 -0.24 -3.88
C PHE A 448 -5.88 -1.59 -3.42
N HIS A 449 -5.01 -2.13 -4.26
CA HIS A 449 -4.22 -3.32 -4.00
C HIS A 449 -2.79 -3.08 -4.46
N HIS A 450 -1.94 -2.55 -3.58
CA HIS A 450 -0.57 -2.20 -3.93
C HIS A 450 0.33 -3.45 -4.03
N ASP A 451 1.04 -3.62 -5.10
CA ASP A 451 1.96 -4.74 -5.31
C ASP A 451 3.42 -4.23 -5.32
N SER A 452 4.23 -4.40 -4.26
CA SER A 452 3.99 -5.16 -3.03
C SER A 452 4.64 -4.51 -1.82
N LEU A 453 4.26 -4.97 -0.63
CA LEU A 453 4.98 -4.67 0.60
C LEU A 453 6.20 -5.61 0.70
N MET A 454 7.39 -5.05 0.48
CA MET A 454 8.63 -5.82 0.42
C MET A 454 9.30 -6.01 1.80
N GLY A 455 8.87 -5.25 2.80
CA GLY A 455 9.38 -5.36 4.18
C GLY A 455 10.75 -4.72 4.41
N HIS A 456 11.21 -3.85 3.52
CA HIS A 456 12.42 -3.04 3.71
C HIS A 456 12.08 -1.74 4.43
N TRP A 457 11.74 -1.83 5.72
CA TRP A 457 11.12 -0.72 6.44
C TRP A 457 12.07 0.45 6.69
N ALA A 458 13.36 0.20 6.93
CA ALA A 458 14.31 1.27 7.20
C ALA A 458 14.55 2.19 5.98
N THR A 459 14.36 1.68 4.76
CA THR A 459 14.61 2.41 3.53
C THR A 459 13.34 2.75 2.76
N GLN A 460 12.31 1.93 2.86
CA GLN A 460 11.03 2.08 2.13
C GLN A 460 9.84 2.40 3.06
N GLY A 461 10.04 2.34 4.37
CA GLY A 461 8.98 2.54 5.36
C GLY A 461 8.16 3.82 5.17
N PRO A 462 8.78 4.98 4.87
CA PRO A 462 8.02 6.21 4.60
C PRO A 462 6.99 6.05 3.46
N ASN A 463 7.31 5.31 2.38
CA ASN A 463 6.35 5.01 1.31
C ASN A 463 5.17 4.16 1.81
N TYR A 464 5.46 3.11 2.59
CA TYR A 464 4.43 2.21 3.11
C TYR A 464 3.49 2.93 4.07
N TYR A 465 4.05 3.74 4.97
CA TYR A 465 3.28 4.55 5.89
C TYR A 465 2.42 5.59 5.16
N LEU A 466 3.00 6.33 4.21
CA LEU A 466 2.29 7.33 3.40
C LEU A 466 1.06 6.71 2.71
N ILE A 467 1.24 5.57 2.02
CA ILE A 467 0.16 4.90 1.29
C ILE A 467 -0.95 4.45 2.25
N ALA A 468 -0.59 3.80 3.35
CA ALA A 468 -1.54 3.35 4.36
C ALA A 468 -2.27 4.54 5.00
N ARG A 469 -1.53 5.60 5.29
CA ARG A 469 -2.06 6.79 5.98
C ARG A 469 -3.02 7.59 5.11
N ILE A 470 -2.72 7.80 3.83
CA ILE A 470 -3.64 8.45 2.88
C ILE A 470 -4.93 7.65 2.74
N ALA A 471 -4.86 6.32 2.73
CA ALA A 471 -6.06 5.48 2.64
C ALA A 471 -6.98 5.62 3.86
N ALA A 472 -6.41 5.74 5.06
CA ALA A 472 -7.15 5.92 6.31
C ALA A 472 -7.52 7.39 6.59
N ARG A 473 -6.70 8.32 6.10
CA ARG A 473 -6.75 9.75 6.40
C ARG A 473 -6.61 10.60 5.14
N PRO A 474 -7.59 10.59 4.24
CA PRO A 474 -7.54 11.38 3.01
C PRO A 474 -7.55 12.90 3.24
N ASP A 475 -7.84 13.34 4.46
CA ASP A 475 -7.82 14.73 4.89
C ASP A 475 -6.41 15.30 5.12
N LEU A 476 -5.40 14.45 5.36
CA LEU A 476 -4.02 14.89 5.60
C LEU A 476 -3.27 15.20 4.30
N SER A 477 -2.44 16.23 4.33
CA SER A 477 -1.47 16.46 3.26
C SER A 477 -0.31 15.46 3.32
N VAL A 478 0.47 15.39 2.25
CA VAL A 478 1.71 14.57 2.25
C VAL A 478 2.68 15.07 3.30
N ASP A 479 2.83 16.40 3.43
CA ASP A 479 3.69 17.02 4.44
C ASP A 479 3.24 16.74 5.87
N ASP A 480 1.91 16.72 6.14
CA ASP A 480 1.40 16.31 7.45
C ASP A 480 1.80 14.88 7.79
N ILE A 481 1.69 13.95 6.82
CA ILE A 481 2.06 12.54 7.02
C ILE A 481 3.57 12.36 7.22
N ILE A 482 4.39 13.10 6.47
CA ILE A 482 5.85 13.13 6.69
C ILE A 482 6.14 13.73 8.08
N GLY A 483 5.40 14.77 8.47
CA GLY A 483 5.48 15.37 9.80
C GLY A 483 5.16 14.39 10.92
N GLU A 484 4.12 13.54 10.75
CA GLU A 484 3.79 12.47 11.71
C GLU A 484 4.96 11.47 11.86
N TRP A 485 5.61 11.09 10.75
CA TRP A 485 6.80 10.24 10.78
C TRP A 485 7.93 10.89 11.56
N CYS A 486 8.25 12.15 11.26
CA CYS A 486 9.34 12.89 11.89
C CYS A 486 9.09 13.14 13.38
N ALA A 487 7.86 13.39 13.80
CA ALA A 487 7.49 13.65 15.19
C ALA A 487 7.91 12.52 16.14
N ALA A 488 7.99 11.29 15.66
CA ALA A 488 8.45 10.14 16.45
C ALA A 488 9.93 10.22 16.87
N PHE A 489 10.68 11.13 16.28
CA PHE A 489 12.10 11.35 16.57
C PHE A 489 12.36 12.53 17.52
N GLY A 490 11.30 13.11 18.09
CA GLY A 490 11.38 14.15 19.12
C GLY A 490 12.29 15.32 18.72
N PRO A 491 13.35 15.62 19.51
CA PRO A 491 14.25 16.73 19.20
C PRO A 491 14.98 16.60 17.86
N ALA A 492 15.16 15.37 17.34
CA ALA A 492 15.79 15.10 16.04
C ALA A 492 14.80 15.14 14.85
N ALA A 493 13.55 15.55 15.07
CA ALA A 493 12.51 15.53 14.02
C ALA A 493 12.88 16.33 12.76
N SER A 494 13.52 17.49 12.93
CA SER A 494 13.98 18.32 11.81
C SER A 494 15.10 17.67 10.99
N ASP A 495 15.96 16.91 11.63
CA ASP A 495 17.06 16.20 10.97
C ASP A 495 16.52 15.01 10.19
N VAL A 496 15.57 14.28 10.77
CA VAL A 496 14.88 13.18 10.07
C VAL A 496 14.07 13.73 8.90
N ARG A 497 13.45 14.92 9.00
CA ARG A 497 12.83 15.57 7.86
C ARG A 497 13.86 15.86 6.76
N ARG A 498 15.04 16.41 7.08
CA ARG A 498 16.14 16.63 6.13
C ARG A 498 16.61 15.31 5.49
N TYR A 499 16.63 14.21 6.25
CA TYR A 499 16.99 12.88 5.75
C TYR A 499 15.98 12.37 4.71
N ILE A 500 14.68 12.52 4.97
CA ILE A 500 13.62 12.15 4.04
C ILE A 500 13.68 13.03 2.78
N ASP A 501 13.76 14.36 2.97
CA ASP A 501 13.85 15.32 1.86
C ASP A 501 15.08 15.07 0.97
N TYR A 502 16.22 14.71 1.58
CA TYR A 502 17.44 14.33 0.86
C TYR A 502 17.20 13.12 -0.07
N TRP A 503 16.53 12.08 0.43
CA TRP A 503 16.26 10.90 -0.37
C TRP A 503 15.16 11.12 -1.41
N GLU A 504 14.20 11.96 -1.15
CA GLU A 504 13.19 12.33 -2.13
C GLU A 504 13.82 13.11 -3.29
N GLN A 505 14.61 14.15 -3.00
CA GLN A 505 15.36 14.91 -4.01
C GLN A 505 16.33 14.02 -4.79
N PHE A 506 17.00 13.10 -4.13
CA PHE A 506 17.87 12.13 -4.78
C PHE A 506 17.09 11.21 -5.73
N THR A 507 15.91 10.75 -5.30
CA THR A 507 15.02 9.92 -6.13
C THR A 507 14.56 10.66 -7.37
N GLU A 508 14.12 11.90 -7.23
CA GLU A 508 13.74 12.77 -8.37
C GLU A 508 14.91 13.02 -9.32
N ALA A 509 16.09 13.32 -8.79
CA ALA A 509 17.29 13.56 -9.59
C ALA A 509 17.79 12.33 -10.36
N THR A 510 17.40 11.11 -9.97
CA THR A 510 17.69 9.91 -10.78
C THR A 510 16.86 9.86 -12.05
N GLY A 511 15.68 10.48 -12.05
CA GLY A 511 14.80 10.67 -13.20
C GLY A 511 14.18 9.40 -13.73
N TYR A 512 14.02 8.35 -12.91
CA TYR A 512 13.19 7.23 -13.31
C TYR A 512 11.89 7.18 -12.50
N THR A 513 10.82 6.86 -13.20
CA THR A 513 9.52 6.53 -12.61
C THR A 513 9.15 5.10 -12.97
N ILE A 514 8.27 4.51 -12.20
CA ILE A 514 7.82 3.15 -12.49
C ILE A 514 6.51 3.22 -13.25
N ALA A 515 6.55 2.76 -14.50
CA ALA A 515 5.39 2.65 -15.36
C ALA A 515 4.62 1.33 -15.15
N ALA A 516 3.51 1.18 -15.88
CA ALA A 516 2.74 -0.06 -15.89
C ALA A 516 3.60 -1.28 -16.26
N GLY A 517 3.38 -2.38 -15.58
CA GLY A 517 4.13 -3.62 -15.80
C GLY A 517 5.52 -3.64 -15.16
N GLY A 518 5.80 -2.70 -14.24
CA GLY A 518 7.12 -2.61 -13.63
C GLY A 518 8.19 -2.13 -14.61
N ILE A 519 7.80 -1.60 -15.77
CA ILE A 519 8.71 -0.97 -16.72
C ILE A 519 9.09 0.40 -16.16
N ILE A 520 10.38 0.68 -16.10
CA ILE A 520 10.85 2.02 -15.79
C ILE A 520 10.48 2.91 -16.97
N SER A 521 9.59 3.89 -16.73
CA SER A 521 9.45 5.01 -17.62
C SER A 521 10.54 6.00 -17.25
N THR A 522 11.53 6.10 -18.07
CA THR A 522 12.57 7.09 -17.88
C THR A 522 12.15 8.36 -18.60
N GLN A 523 12.43 9.51 -18.00
CA GLN A 523 12.53 10.73 -18.79
C GLN A 523 13.70 10.52 -19.74
N ALA A 524 13.48 10.77 -21.02
CA ALA A 524 14.55 10.74 -22.02
C ALA A 524 15.74 11.54 -21.49
N ASP A 525 16.94 10.96 -21.54
CA ASP A 525 18.17 11.53 -20.98
C ASP A 525 18.26 11.68 -19.45
N SER A 526 17.43 10.95 -18.69
CA SER A 526 17.58 10.89 -17.25
C SER A 526 18.96 10.38 -16.84
N ARG A 527 19.39 10.73 -15.62
CA ARG A 527 20.65 10.22 -15.05
C ARG A 527 20.69 8.69 -15.06
N TYR A 528 19.56 8.05 -14.74
CA TYR A 528 19.44 6.59 -14.75
C TYR A 528 19.67 6.01 -16.15
N GLU A 529 19.02 6.54 -17.19
CA GLU A 529 19.22 6.07 -18.57
C GLU A 529 20.63 6.26 -19.07
N LYS A 530 21.24 7.42 -18.77
CA LYS A 530 22.64 7.69 -19.12
C LYS A 530 23.55 6.63 -18.52
N LEU A 531 23.43 6.36 -17.22
CA LEU A 531 24.21 5.33 -16.54
C LEU A 531 23.96 3.93 -17.13
N CYS A 532 22.73 3.60 -17.44
CA CYS A 532 22.42 2.31 -18.07
C CYS A 532 23.08 2.17 -19.43
N ARG A 533 23.06 3.21 -20.27
CA ARG A 533 23.71 3.21 -21.60
C ARG A 533 25.25 3.16 -21.48
N GLU A 534 25.83 3.98 -20.61
CA GLU A 534 27.29 4.07 -20.42
C GLU A 534 27.91 2.76 -19.92
N HIS A 535 27.16 1.98 -19.13
CA HIS A 535 27.64 0.75 -18.48
C HIS A 535 27.02 -0.53 -19.05
N ASP A 536 26.34 -0.48 -20.19
CA ASP A 536 25.65 -1.64 -20.81
C ASP A 536 24.74 -2.37 -19.78
N ILE A 537 23.94 -1.61 -19.05
CA ILE A 537 22.96 -2.11 -18.08
C ILE A 537 21.57 -2.06 -18.72
N PRO A 538 20.83 -3.18 -18.75
CA PRO A 538 19.44 -3.14 -19.18
C PRO A 538 18.61 -2.16 -18.33
N THR A 539 17.79 -1.34 -18.96
CA THR A 539 16.83 -0.43 -18.26
C THR A 539 15.68 -1.17 -17.61
N HIS A 540 15.76 -2.50 -17.48
CA HIS A 540 14.76 -3.31 -16.82
C HIS A 540 14.64 -2.95 -15.33
N PRO A 541 13.42 -2.73 -14.79
CA PRO A 541 13.20 -2.20 -13.44
C PRO A 541 13.89 -3.00 -12.34
N VAL A 542 13.90 -4.32 -12.45
CA VAL A 542 14.55 -5.18 -11.46
C VAL A 542 16.07 -5.21 -11.68
N ILE A 543 16.52 -5.60 -12.87
CA ILE A 543 17.96 -5.78 -13.14
C ILE A 543 18.68 -4.44 -13.14
N GLY A 544 18.10 -3.43 -13.78
CA GLY A 544 18.70 -2.11 -13.87
C GLY A 544 18.81 -1.43 -12.51
N SER A 545 17.76 -1.48 -11.68
CA SER A 545 17.78 -0.86 -10.35
C SER A 545 18.86 -1.49 -9.44
N TRP A 546 19.08 -2.80 -9.51
CA TRP A 546 20.13 -3.47 -8.74
C TRP A 546 21.53 -3.19 -9.30
N ARG A 547 21.73 -3.32 -10.61
CA ARG A 547 23.04 -3.11 -11.24
C ARG A 547 23.51 -1.66 -11.19
N THR A 548 22.61 -0.70 -11.12
CA THR A 548 22.95 0.73 -10.96
C THR A 548 23.23 1.14 -9.52
N LEU A 549 23.00 0.29 -8.51
CA LEU A 549 23.28 0.63 -7.10
C LEU A 549 24.70 1.18 -6.89
N PRO A 550 25.78 0.55 -7.38
CA PRO A 550 27.14 1.06 -7.22
C PRO A 550 27.38 2.43 -7.87
N LEU A 551 26.63 2.73 -8.92
CA LEU A 551 26.79 3.95 -9.72
C LEU A 551 25.97 5.12 -9.16
N LEU A 552 24.83 4.83 -8.55
CA LEU A 552 23.91 5.83 -7.99
C LEU A 552 24.22 6.11 -6.51
N TYR A 553 24.36 5.07 -5.70
CA TYR A 553 24.56 5.18 -4.24
C TYR A 553 26.05 5.14 -3.91
N THR A 554 26.79 6.14 -4.39
CA THR A 554 28.23 6.30 -4.18
C THR A 554 28.55 6.57 -2.71
N ASP A 555 29.84 6.47 -2.32
CA ASP A 555 30.26 6.79 -0.95
C ASP A 555 29.91 8.23 -0.55
N ASP A 556 30.02 9.20 -1.46
CA ASP A 556 29.63 10.58 -1.20
C ASP A 556 28.13 10.74 -0.94
N VAL A 557 27.30 10.00 -1.68
CA VAL A 557 25.83 9.99 -1.48
C VAL A 557 25.49 9.40 -0.10
N LEU A 558 26.11 8.29 0.25
CA LEU A 558 25.88 7.62 1.54
C LEU A 558 26.47 8.45 2.71
N ALA A 559 27.64 9.09 2.54
CA ALA A 559 28.25 9.92 3.55
C ALA A 559 27.38 11.16 3.88
N LYS A 560 26.72 11.76 2.91
CA LYS A 560 25.77 12.86 3.14
C LYS A 560 24.58 12.42 3.98
N ALA A 561 24.00 11.27 3.67
CA ALA A 561 22.90 10.70 4.44
C ALA A 561 23.32 10.36 5.88
N GLU A 562 24.52 9.77 6.05
CA GLU A 562 25.10 9.50 7.37
C GLU A 562 25.36 10.77 8.17
N ALA A 563 25.83 11.84 7.54
CA ALA A 563 26.04 13.13 8.22
C ALA A 563 24.73 13.69 8.78
N ILE A 564 23.62 13.57 8.03
CA ILE A 564 22.30 13.99 8.51
C ILE A 564 21.86 13.14 9.72
N LEU A 565 22.06 11.82 9.67
CA LEU A 565 21.75 10.93 10.79
C LEU A 565 22.68 11.17 12.01
N HIS A 566 23.92 11.62 11.77
CA HIS A 566 24.81 12.03 12.83
C HIS A 566 24.31 13.31 13.54
N ASP A 567 23.88 14.31 12.78
CA ASP A 567 23.24 15.51 13.34
C ASP A 567 21.98 15.13 14.15
N ALA A 568 21.18 14.20 13.64
CA ALA A 568 20.01 13.68 14.34
C ALA A 568 20.38 13.05 15.71
N ASP A 569 21.47 12.27 15.80
CA ASP A 569 21.95 11.74 17.08
C ASP A 569 22.37 12.85 18.06
N GLN A 570 23.06 13.88 17.57
CA GLN A 570 23.48 15.01 18.42
C GLN A 570 22.26 15.74 18.98
N HIS A 571 21.23 15.96 18.19
CA HIS A 571 20.00 16.64 18.64
C HIS A 571 19.09 15.73 19.48
N ALA A 572 19.07 14.43 19.24
CA ALA A 572 18.32 13.46 20.05
C ALA A 572 18.81 13.45 21.51
N GLY A 573 20.11 13.64 21.72
CA GLY A 573 20.73 13.55 23.05
C GLY A 573 20.61 12.13 23.63
N THR A 574 20.67 12.03 24.95
CA THR A 574 20.63 10.73 25.67
C THR A 574 19.33 10.50 26.45
N SER A 575 18.34 11.38 26.32
CA SER A 575 17.17 11.41 27.19
C SER A 575 16.11 10.35 26.85
N ASP A 576 16.02 9.93 25.59
CA ASP A 576 15.07 8.90 25.15
C ASP A 576 15.77 7.83 24.27
N PRO A 577 16.00 6.63 24.80
CA PRO A 577 16.65 5.55 24.07
C PRO A 577 15.87 5.07 22.83
N LEU A 578 14.54 5.30 22.77
CA LEU A 578 13.75 4.96 21.59
C LEU A 578 14.09 5.85 20.39
N ILE A 579 14.38 7.13 20.62
CA ILE A 579 14.76 8.05 19.54
C ILE A 579 16.09 7.61 18.93
N THR A 580 17.11 7.35 19.77
CA THR A 580 18.39 6.82 19.30
C THR A 580 18.24 5.50 18.57
N ALA A 581 17.40 4.59 19.06
CA ALA A 581 17.14 3.31 18.41
C ALA A 581 16.45 3.50 17.04
N ARG A 582 15.56 4.48 16.87
CA ARG A 582 14.92 4.83 15.59
C ARG A 582 15.92 5.43 14.59
N ILE A 583 16.83 6.27 15.05
CA ILE A 583 17.93 6.80 14.19
C ILE A 583 18.83 5.64 13.75
N GLN A 584 19.19 4.75 14.67
CA GLN A 584 19.99 3.56 14.37
C GLN A 584 19.29 2.61 13.38
N PHE A 585 17.95 2.50 13.43
CA PHE A 585 17.17 1.74 12.46
C PHE A 585 17.39 2.22 11.02
N HIS A 586 17.38 3.53 10.77
CA HIS A 586 17.69 4.08 9.45
C HIS A 586 19.17 3.85 9.08
N ARG A 587 20.09 3.99 10.02
CA ARG A 587 21.53 3.73 9.80
C ARG A 587 21.81 2.27 9.45
N ASP A 588 21.12 1.34 10.09
CA ASP A 588 21.19 -0.08 9.76
C ASP A 588 20.72 -0.36 8.32
N GLY A 589 19.71 0.35 7.85
CA GLY A 589 19.28 0.33 6.45
C GLY A 589 20.37 0.79 5.48
N LEU A 590 21.07 1.89 5.81
CA LEU A 590 22.21 2.37 5.00
C LEU A 590 23.41 1.40 5.04
N ARG A 591 23.70 0.80 6.20
CA ARG A 591 24.74 -0.24 6.33
C ARG A 591 24.45 -1.44 5.43
N HIS A 592 23.21 -1.89 5.41
CA HIS A 592 22.77 -2.97 4.52
C HIS A 592 22.90 -2.58 3.04
N LEU A 593 22.45 -1.38 2.68
CA LEU A 593 22.58 -0.86 1.30
C LEU A 593 24.04 -0.80 0.86
N ARG A 594 24.92 -0.26 1.69
CA ARG A 594 26.37 -0.16 1.39
C ARG A 594 26.96 -1.52 1.09
N LEU A 595 26.70 -2.50 1.93
CA LEU A 595 27.24 -3.84 1.76
C LEU A 595 26.64 -4.55 0.52
N THR A 596 25.34 -4.36 0.27
CA THR A 596 24.69 -4.87 -0.95
C THR A 596 25.31 -4.25 -2.22
N ARG A 597 25.51 -2.93 -2.22
CA ARG A 597 26.19 -2.19 -3.28
C ARG A 597 27.60 -2.75 -3.56
N ASP A 598 28.38 -2.96 -2.51
CA ASP A 598 29.76 -3.48 -2.61
C ASP A 598 29.79 -4.88 -3.20
N VAL A 599 28.88 -5.77 -2.78
CA VAL A 599 28.75 -7.12 -3.36
C VAL A 599 28.42 -7.04 -4.85
N ILE A 600 27.54 -6.15 -5.26
CA ILE A 600 27.16 -5.96 -6.66
C ILE A 600 28.34 -5.41 -7.46
N ALA A 601 29.05 -4.40 -6.94
CA ALA A 601 30.23 -3.85 -7.59
C ALA A 601 31.30 -4.91 -7.85
N LEU A 602 31.58 -5.76 -6.86
CA LEU A 602 32.53 -6.88 -7.01
C LEU A 602 32.04 -7.94 -8.01
N ALA A 603 30.74 -8.28 -7.97
CA ALA A 603 30.19 -9.31 -8.84
C ALA A 603 30.21 -8.93 -10.33
N TYR A 604 30.18 -7.64 -10.63
CA TYR A 604 30.17 -7.10 -12.00
C TYR A 604 31.46 -6.38 -12.39
N ALA A 605 32.51 -6.46 -11.58
CA ALA A 605 33.83 -5.96 -11.96
C ALA A 605 34.38 -6.73 -13.17
N ASP A 606 35.23 -6.09 -13.99
CA ASP A 606 35.87 -6.72 -15.16
C ASP A 606 36.71 -7.95 -14.79
N LYS A 607 37.35 -7.90 -13.64
CA LYS A 607 38.11 -9.00 -13.03
C LYS A 607 37.63 -9.22 -11.58
N PRO A 608 36.57 -10.00 -11.39
CA PRO A 608 36.03 -10.23 -10.05
C PRO A 608 37.04 -10.96 -9.16
N ASP A 609 37.31 -10.43 -7.98
CA ASP A 609 37.99 -11.16 -6.92
C ASP A 609 37.00 -12.14 -6.27
N ALA A 610 37.14 -13.41 -6.60
CA ALA A 610 36.20 -14.44 -6.14
C ALA A 610 36.26 -14.65 -4.61
N ALA A 611 37.44 -14.48 -3.98
CA ALA A 611 37.58 -14.64 -2.55
C ALA A 611 36.92 -13.47 -1.80
N GLU A 612 37.19 -12.25 -2.23
CA GLU A 612 36.55 -11.05 -1.64
C GLU A 612 35.04 -11.03 -1.87
N LEU A 613 34.58 -11.42 -3.07
CA LEU A 613 33.14 -11.54 -3.36
C LEU A 613 32.48 -12.57 -2.43
N ALA A 614 33.08 -13.73 -2.22
CA ALA A 614 32.55 -14.74 -1.32
C ALA A 614 32.49 -14.23 0.14
N ARG A 615 33.55 -13.56 0.59
CA ARG A 615 33.64 -12.98 1.92
C ARG A 615 32.56 -11.91 2.15
N LYS A 616 32.43 -10.95 1.25
CA LYS A 616 31.41 -9.89 1.31
C LYS A 616 29.98 -10.44 1.20
N THR A 617 29.77 -11.48 0.39
CA THR A 617 28.46 -12.13 0.29
C THR A 617 28.08 -12.79 1.62
N GLN A 618 29.02 -13.50 2.26
CA GLN A 618 28.78 -14.11 3.56
C GLN A 618 28.52 -13.05 4.66
N GLU A 619 29.24 -11.92 4.63
CA GLU A 619 29.00 -10.80 5.51
C GLU A 619 27.60 -10.21 5.33
N LEU A 620 27.13 -10.07 4.08
CA LEU A 620 25.79 -9.59 3.76
C LEU A 620 24.70 -10.54 4.26
N GLU A 621 24.87 -11.86 4.08
CA GLU A 621 23.92 -12.85 4.59
C GLU A 621 23.84 -12.82 6.14
N THR A 622 24.98 -12.67 6.81
CA THR A 622 25.03 -12.52 8.27
C THR A 622 24.30 -11.26 8.74
N LEU A 623 24.55 -10.15 8.06
CA LEU A 623 23.89 -8.88 8.35
C LEU A 623 22.37 -8.98 8.14
N ARG A 624 21.90 -9.64 7.08
CA ARG A 624 20.48 -9.86 6.83
C ARG A 624 19.81 -10.70 7.90
N ALA A 625 20.48 -11.73 8.40
CA ALA A 625 19.99 -12.54 9.52
C ALA A 625 19.86 -11.72 10.81
N GLU A 626 20.77 -10.76 11.06
CA GLU A 626 20.73 -9.83 12.19
C GLU A 626 19.58 -8.82 12.07
N LEU A 627 19.38 -8.25 10.88
CA LEU A 627 18.48 -7.11 10.66
C LEU A 627 17.02 -7.51 10.40
N SER A 628 16.76 -8.68 9.82
CA SER A 628 15.40 -9.12 9.46
C SER A 628 14.48 -9.23 10.67
N PRO A 629 14.90 -9.78 11.84
CA PRO A 629 14.07 -9.84 13.03
C PRO A 629 13.66 -8.47 13.60
N ARG A 630 14.33 -7.41 13.19
CA ARG A 630 14.12 -6.02 13.64
C ARG A 630 13.34 -5.18 12.63
N HIS A 631 12.77 -5.78 11.60
CA HIS A 631 12.08 -5.11 10.49
C HIS A 631 12.93 -4.12 9.67
N VAL A 632 14.25 -4.05 9.86
CA VAL A 632 15.11 -3.15 9.08
C VAL A 632 15.01 -3.46 7.60
N ILE A 633 15.18 -4.73 7.26
CA ILE A 633 15.00 -5.30 5.90
C ILE A 633 14.31 -6.66 6.00
N CYS A 634 13.79 -7.14 4.88
CA CYS A 634 13.39 -8.54 4.75
C CYS A 634 14.41 -9.29 3.90
N GLY A 635 15.34 -10.01 4.55
CA GLY A 635 16.41 -10.75 3.87
C GLY A 635 15.89 -11.84 2.93
N GLU A 636 14.81 -12.53 3.29
CA GLU A 636 14.17 -13.54 2.45
C GLU A 636 13.62 -12.95 1.15
N VAL A 637 13.02 -11.77 1.21
CA VAL A 637 12.51 -11.06 0.03
C VAL A 637 13.67 -10.59 -0.85
N ALA A 638 14.71 -10.01 -0.25
CA ALA A 638 15.86 -9.52 -0.99
C ALA A 638 16.53 -10.62 -1.83
N THR A 639 16.62 -11.85 -1.29
CA THR A 639 17.26 -12.99 -1.96
C THR A 639 16.31 -13.89 -2.74
N GLY A 640 15.04 -13.92 -2.38
CA GLY A 640 14.07 -14.90 -2.87
C GLY A 640 13.15 -14.42 -3.98
N LEU A 641 12.74 -13.17 -3.91
CA LEU A 641 11.87 -12.58 -4.92
C LEU A 641 12.70 -11.97 -6.05
N MET A 642 12.38 -12.31 -7.23
CA MET A 642 12.76 -11.80 -8.56
C MET A 642 14.01 -10.90 -8.68
N GLN A 643 14.42 -10.26 -7.59
CA GLN A 643 15.39 -9.18 -7.63
C GLN A 643 16.83 -9.68 -7.67
N GLU A 644 17.32 -10.32 -6.63
CA GLU A 644 18.74 -10.75 -6.62
C GLU A 644 19.00 -12.07 -7.36
N ARG A 645 18.01 -12.97 -7.45
CA ARG A 645 18.20 -14.23 -8.19
C ARG A 645 18.49 -14.03 -9.68
N SER A 646 18.13 -12.86 -10.22
CA SER A 646 18.39 -12.49 -11.62
C SER A 646 19.75 -11.82 -11.82
N ILE A 647 20.48 -11.54 -10.74
CA ILE A 647 21.78 -10.90 -10.76
C ILE A 647 22.84 -11.78 -10.08
N LYS A 648 24.11 -11.60 -10.45
CA LYS A 648 25.23 -12.20 -9.75
C LYS A 648 25.38 -11.57 -8.34
N PRO A 649 25.84 -12.31 -7.33
CA PRO A 649 26.23 -13.73 -7.34
C PRO A 649 25.08 -14.70 -7.08
N TYR A 650 23.86 -14.21 -6.83
CA TYR A 650 22.71 -15.00 -6.40
C TYR A 650 22.01 -15.77 -7.52
N GLY A 651 22.24 -15.35 -8.77
CA GLY A 651 21.73 -16.04 -9.95
C GLY A 651 22.45 -17.35 -10.22
N THR A 652 21.73 -18.33 -10.76
CA THR A 652 22.28 -19.68 -11.07
C THR A 652 23.34 -19.70 -12.18
N GLY A 653 23.87 -18.55 -12.62
CA GLY A 653 24.91 -18.45 -13.66
C GLY A 653 24.51 -18.98 -15.05
N LYS A 654 23.32 -19.56 -15.17
CA LYS A 654 22.74 -20.08 -16.43
C LYS A 654 21.72 -19.11 -17.02
N GLY A 655 21.91 -17.82 -16.83
CA GLY A 655 21.25 -16.84 -17.67
C GLY A 655 21.85 -16.98 -19.06
N LYS A 656 21.21 -17.74 -19.93
CA LYS A 656 21.42 -17.62 -21.37
C LYS A 656 21.27 -16.13 -21.70
N LYS A 657 22.12 -15.62 -22.60
CA LYS A 657 21.95 -14.31 -23.28
C LYS A 657 20.59 -14.16 -24.00
N ALA A 658 19.79 -15.18 -23.93
CA ALA A 658 18.44 -15.23 -24.45
C ALA A 658 17.48 -14.89 -23.31
N ASP A 659 16.55 -14.02 -23.58
CA ASP A 659 15.27 -13.79 -22.91
C ASP A 659 15.14 -12.61 -21.94
N LEU A 660 16.03 -11.62 -21.97
CA LEU A 660 15.67 -10.30 -21.41
C LEU A 660 14.79 -9.45 -22.36
N LYS A 661 14.56 -9.90 -23.59
CA LYS A 661 13.53 -9.34 -24.50
C LYS A 661 12.11 -9.86 -24.22
N GLY A 662 11.92 -10.59 -23.13
CA GLY A 662 10.67 -11.31 -22.91
C GLY A 662 10.16 -11.42 -21.47
N LEU A 663 10.58 -10.54 -20.55
CA LEU A 663 9.93 -10.37 -19.25
C LEU A 663 9.07 -9.13 -19.20
#